data_56c10095f3df8dffa46e4cf86395b263
#
_entry.id   56c10095f3df8dffa46e4cf86395b263
#
_cell.length_a   1.000
_cell.length_b   1.000
_cell.length_c   1.000
_cell.angle_alpha   90.00
_cell.angle_beta   90.00
_cell.angle_gamma   90.00
#
_symmetry.space_group_name_H-M   'P 1'
#
loop_
_entity.id
_entity.type
_entity.pdbx_description
1 polymer ?
#
loop_
_entity_poly.entity_id
_entity_poly.type
_entity_poly.pdbx_seq_one_letter_code
_entity_poly.pdbx_strand_id
1 'polypeptide(L)'
;MNAKIDKFLQKLGIERPEGEHDRVTRGESIASNFADPFVEPDPTVGEWFQEKLPNRHEFGQYCLDLLPFLRWVHRYNLQWLIGDLIAGITVGAVVVPQGMAYAELAGLEPQFGLYSSFVGVIVYWFFATSKDITIGPVAVMSTLVGEILQELSPKFPDIPDYKIAGSLAVITGAIVFFMGLIRVGWIVDFIPLPAIAAFMTGSSITIIAGQVPSLLGNKDAGFDTNGATYMTIIKTLKHLPESNINAAMGVTSLFLLYLLRETCTYCAKRWPNKKKIWFFANTLRTVFVILLYTLISWLVNRHRRGVDGQSEPLFDLIGTVPRGFKNMNVPTMNADVIRNYVGHLPGAVIVLLIEHIAISKSFGRVNNYTINPSQELIAIGVTNLIGPFFGAYPATGSFSRTAIKSKAGVRTPFAGVITGVLILLAIYALTAVFFYISKAVLAAVIIHAVGDLILPIGQLYAFWKVSPLDALIFVGGVIIIIFTSIEIGIYVTVCVSAAVLLFRIAKAHGEFLGRIKVQTINGKDQRNIWLPENHQDGSNPLLSVQSPYPGVFVYRFTESFIYANANHYTDEVVDYIKRATRKTHVDVFAKPGDRPWNDPGPRKFNPDAIAEDTRPTLKAIIFDMSSVTHVDVTSTQVLVDVKNQLDRWASPDTVQWHFAGIRDRWIKRALAAIKMHETTSVKAKPLFSVAEVGQFSSENDATVNNEGQGPISTQKEDIETGINVERQQQQDEQEQQEADNAGRNSYSYHRYLPVLGVDRAFHPDVDSAVRAVIDTLEQDRIEQEEHKSSSDLAS
;
A
#
# COMPACT_ATOMS: atom_id res chain seq x y z
N MET A 1 46.14 -29.53 -21.83
CA MET A 1 47.07 -30.16 -20.87
C MET A 1 46.32 -30.72 -19.70
N ASN A 2 45.32 -30.05 -19.18
CA ASN A 2 44.49 -30.48 -18.05
C ASN A 2 43.69 -31.77 -18.27
N ALA A 3 43.08 -31.98 -19.45
CA ALA A 3 42.30 -33.21 -19.74
C ALA A 3 43.13 -34.51 -19.78
N LYS A 4 44.43 -34.44 -20.00
CA LYS A 4 45.33 -35.60 -19.93
C LYS A 4 45.79 -35.87 -18.47
N ILE A 5 45.90 -34.84 -17.67
CA ILE A 5 46.18 -34.95 -16.24
C ILE A 5 44.98 -35.49 -15.51
N ASP A 6 43.75 -35.08 -15.84
CA ASP A 6 42.51 -35.58 -15.21
C ASP A 6 42.26 -37.05 -15.53
N LYS A 7 42.53 -37.50 -16.78
CA LYS A 7 42.52 -38.92 -17.16
C LYS A 7 43.59 -39.75 -16.43
N PHE A 8 44.69 -39.14 -16.09
CA PHE A 8 45.76 -39.83 -15.36
C PHE A 8 45.43 -39.92 -13.87
N LEU A 9 44.85 -38.87 -13.28
CA LEU A 9 44.41 -38.85 -11.91
C LEU A 9 43.18 -39.78 -11.67
N GLN A 10 42.30 -39.89 -12.64
CA GLN A 10 41.19 -40.83 -12.62
C GLN A 10 41.66 -42.32 -12.65
N LYS A 11 42.73 -42.57 -13.38
CA LYS A 11 43.38 -43.92 -13.39
C LYS A 11 44.05 -44.24 -12.05
N LEU A 12 44.41 -43.27 -11.25
CA LEU A 12 45.00 -43.42 -9.92
C LEU A 12 43.94 -43.44 -8.81
N GLY A 13 42.64 -43.40 -9.16
CA GLY A 13 41.54 -43.38 -8.17
C GLY A 13 41.40 -42.06 -7.43
N ILE A 14 42.06 -41.00 -7.92
CA ILE A 14 41.94 -39.63 -7.35
C ILE A 14 40.89 -38.89 -8.16
N GLU A 15 39.65 -38.86 -7.67
CA GLU A 15 38.61 -37.98 -8.20
C GLU A 15 38.84 -36.58 -7.67
N ARG A 16 39.08 -35.64 -8.57
CA ARG A 16 38.99 -34.23 -8.22
C ARG A 16 37.53 -33.91 -7.99
N PRO A 17 37.13 -33.26 -6.88
CA PRO A 17 35.80 -32.76 -6.73
C PRO A 17 35.48 -31.75 -7.85
N GLU A 18 34.69 -32.16 -8.81
CA GLU A 18 34.10 -31.26 -9.81
C GLU A 18 32.97 -30.48 -9.12
N GLY A 19 33.34 -29.48 -8.34
CA GLY A 19 32.36 -28.62 -7.66
C GLY A 19 32.56 -27.16 -8.01
N GLU A 20 31.48 -26.45 -8.22
CA GLU A 20 31.45 -25.00 -8.32
C GLU A 20 32.16 -24.29 -7.15
N HIS A 21 32.30 -24.96 -6.01
CA HIS A 21 32.99 -24.47 -4.81
C HIS A 21 34.47 -24.23 -5.00
N ASP A 22 35.15 -25.02 -5.85
CA ASP A 22 36.61 -24.84 -6.09
C ASP A 22 36.92 -23.58 -6.89
N ARG A 23 35.93 -23.04 -7.65
CA ARG A 23 36.09 -21.82 -8.44
C ARG A 23 36.01 -20.57 -7.57
N VAL A 24 35.06 -20.55 -6.59
CA VAL A 24 34.91 -19.43 -5.65
C VAL A 24 36.13 -19.31 -4.76
N THR A 25 36.64 -20.40 -4.19
CA THR A 25 37.85 -20.43 -3.34
C THR A 25 39.08 -19.98 -4.12
N ARG A 26 39.22 -20.39 -5.38
CA ARG A 26 40.29 -19.91 -6.27
C ARG A 26 40.15 -18.41 -6.58
N GLY A 27 38.93 -17.92 -6.80
CA GLY A 27 38.64 -16.52 -7.02
C GLY A 27 39.00 -15.64 -5.84
N GLU A 28 38.68 -16.05 -4.63
CA GLU A 28 39.04 -15.36 -3.39
C GLU A 28 40.60 -15.31 -3.22
N SER A 29 41.29 -16.42 -3.47
CA SER A 29 42.74 -16.48 -3.45
C SER A 29 43.40 -15.60 -4.51
N ILE A 30 42.83 -15.51 -5.70
CA ILE A 30 43.35 -14.66 -6.79
C ILE A 30 43.08 -13.19 -6.50
N ALA A 31 41.86 -12.84 -5.99
CA ALA A 31 41.50 -11.48 -5.66
C ALA A 31 42.39 -10.87 -4.55
N SER A 32 42.84 -11.70 -3.60
CA SER A 32 43.76 -11.23 -2.54
C SER A 32 45.14 -10.78 -3.07
N ASN A 33 45.50 -11.17 -4.29
CA ASN A 33 46.79 -10.81 -4.93
C ASN A 33 46.66 -9.65 -5.94
N PHE A 34 45.46 -9.11 -6.19
CA PHE A 34 45.28 -7.96 -7.08
C PHE A 34 45.71 -6.65 -6.41
N ALA A 35 46.48 -5.85 -7.13
CA ALA A 35 47.04 -4.59 -6.64
C ALA A 35 45.98 -3.47 -6.50
N ASP A 36 44.90 -3.52 -7.28
CA ASP A 36 43.83 -2.50 -7.28
C ASP A 36 42.47 -3.07 -6.83
N PRO A 37 42.18 -3.06 -5.52
CA PRO A 37 40.86 -3.42 -5.04
C PRO A 37 39.82 -2.37 -5.47
N PHE A 38 38.62 -2.82 -5.77
CA PHE A 38 37.49 -1.91 -6.02
C PHE A 38 37.20 -1.09 -4.76
N VAL A 39 37.27 0.25 -4.86
CA VAL A 39 36.87 1.17 -3.79
C VAL A 39 35.55 1.80 -4.21
N GLU A 40 34.49 1.51 -3.47
CA GLU A 40 33.19 2.12 -3.71
C GLU A 40 33.18 3.58 -3.28
N PRO A 41 32.84 4.55 -4.17
CA PRO A 41 32.79 5.96 -3.80
C PRO A 41 31.60 6.22 -2.88
N ASP A 42 31.84 6.98 -1.81
CA ASP A 42 30.78 7.42 -0.91
C ASP A 42 29.79 8.34 -1.63
N PRO A 43 28.47 8.10 -1.53
CA PRO A 43 27.46 8.93 -2.15
C PRO A 43 27.46 10.35 -1.52
N THR A 44 27.37 11.37 -2.36
CA THR A 44 27.34 12.78 -1.93
C THR A 44 25.92 13.29 -1.66
N VAL A 45 25.81 14.34 -0.83
CA VAL A 45 24.49 14.97 -0.57
C VAL A 45 23.86 15.53 -1.86
N GLY A 46 24.71 16.00 -2.80
CA GLY A 46 24.23 16.47 -4.12
C GLY A 46 23.56 15.36 -4.93
N GLU A 47 24.14 14.15 -4.93
CA GLU A 47 23.55 12.97 -5.58
C GLU A 47 22.21 12.59 -4.94
N TRP A 48 22.09 12.68 -3.60
CA TRP A 48 20.83 12.42 -2.92
C TRP A 48 19.70 13.34 -3.40
N PHE A 49 19.98 14.65 -3.54
CA PHE A 49 19.00 15.59 -4.07
C PHE A 49 18.69 15.29 -5.54
N GLN A 50 19.69 14.96 -6.34
CA GLN A 50 19.53 14.66 -7.75
C GLN A 50 18.69 13.38 -7.98
N GLU A 51 18.85 12.37 -7.14
CA GLU A 51 18.02 11.15 -7.15
C GLU A 51 16.55 11.42 -6.77
N LYS A 52 16.28 12.44 -5.96
CA LYS A 52 14.92 12.78 -5.50
C LYS A 52 14.21 13.78 -6.40
N LEU A 53 14.95 14.59 -7.16
CA LEU A 53 14.36 15.59 -8.05
C LEU A 53 13.92 14.94 -9.37
N PRO A 54 12.66 15.22 -9.81
CA PRO A 54 12.17 14.65 -11.06
C PRO A 54 12.95 15.22 -12.27
N ASN A 55 13.28 14.33 -13.20
CA ASN A 55 13.91 14.71 -14.47
C ASN A 55 12.93 15.53 -15.35
N ARG A 56 13.45 16.32 -16.29
CA ARG A 56 12.60 17.07 -17.26
C ARG A 56 11.64 16.17 -18.03
N HIS A 57 12.04 14.96 -18.34
CA HIS A 57 11.19 13.97 -18.99
C HIS A 57 10.05 13.51 -18.08
N GLU A 58 10.32 13.25 -16.80
CA GLU A 58 9.32 12.88 -15.79
C GLU A 58 8.32 14.02 -15.53
N PHE A 59 8.80 15.27 -15.52
CA PHE A 59 7.93 16.44 -15.45
C PHE A 59 7.01 16.57 -16.68
N GLY A 60 7.54 16.34 -17.88
CA GLY A 60 6.73 16.29 -19.10
C GLY A 60 5.69 15.19 -19.08
N GLN A 61 6.05 14.00 -18.60
CA GLN A 61 5.10 12.90 -18.40
C GLN A 61 4.06 13.24 -17.34
N TYR A 62 4.45 13.90 -16.25
CA TYR A 62 3.52 14.38 -15.24
C TYR A 62 2.44 15.28 -15.81
N CYS A 63 2.81 16.25 -16.64
CA CYS A 63 1.86 17.15 -17.31
C CYS A 63 0.89 16.41 -18.25
N LEU A 64 1.37 15.40 -18.98
CA LEU A 64 0.54 14.54 -19.81
C LEU A 64 -0.38 13.63 -18.98
N ASP A 65 0.07 13.20 -17.80
CA ASP A 65 -0.70 12.37 -16.87
C ASP A 65 -1.86 13.12 -16.22
N LEU A 66 -1.82 14.47 -16.19
CA LEU A 66 -2.93 15.28 -15.70
C LEU A 66 -4.19 15.13 -16.56
N LEU A 67 -4.04 14.81 -17.83
CA LEU A 67 -5.14 14.62 -18.79
C LEU A 67 -5.05 13.24 -19.47
N PRO A 68 -5.35 12.15 -18.77
CA PRO A 68 -5.15 10.78 -19.27
C PRO A 68 -5.95 10.47 -20.54
N PHE A 69 -7.08 11.17 -20.76
CA PHE A 69 -7.90 10.97 -21.96
C PHE A 69 -7.13 11.21 -23.27
N LEU A 70 -6.12 12.08 -23.27
CA LEU A 70 -5.29 12.37 -24.45
C LEU A 70 -4.53 11.13 -24.93
N ARG A 71 -4.23 10.19 -24.02
CA ARG A 71 -3.49 8.97 -24.36
C ARG A 71 -4.30 7.92 -25.11
N TRP A 72 -5.63 7.93 -25.00
CA TRP A 72 -6.48 6.90 -25.58
C TRP A 72 -7.54 7.42 -26.55
N VAL A 73 -7.87 8.70 -26.55
CA VAL A 73 -8.95 9.26 -27.39
C VAL A 73 -8.71 9.05 -28.89
N HIS A 74 -7.46 9.12 -29.35
CA HIS A 74 -7.10 8.91 -30.74
C HIS A 74 -7.20 7.45 -31.20
N ARG A 75 -7.27 6.49 -30.27
CA ARG A 75 -7.44 5.04 -30.52
C ARG A 75 -8.88 4.59 -30.41
N TYR A 76 -9.83 5.53 -30.19
CA TYR A 76 -11.23 5.20 -29.99
C TYR A 76 -11.83 4.53 -31.24
N ASN A 77 -12.55 3.42 -31.05
CA ASN A 77 -13.09 2.61 -32.14
C ASN A 77 -14.54 2.20 -31.89
N LEU A 78 -15.21 1.66 -32.93
CA LEU A 78 -16.61 1.28 -32.87
C LEU A 78 -16.91 0.18 -31.82
N GLN A 79 -15.97 -0.75 -31.58
CA GLN A 79 -16.17 -1.80 -30.58
C GLN A 79 -16.16 -1.20 -29.16
N TRP A 80 -15.32 -0.20 -28.92
CA TRP A 80 -15.32 0.52 -27.65
C TRP A 80 -16.62 1.32 -27.49
N LEU A 81 -17.08 1.98 -28.54
CA LEU A 81 -18.35 2.73 -28.52
C LEU A 81 -19.54 1.83 -28.16
N ILE A 82 -19.64 0.64 -28.75
CA ILE A 82 -20.72 -0.31 -28.43
C ILE A 82 -20.67 -0.73 -26.95
N GLY A 83 -19.50 -1.07 -26.45
CA GLY A 83 -19.32 -1.43 -25.03
C GLY A 83 -19.67 -0.29 -24.09
N ASP A 84 -19.21 0.93 -24.40
CA ASP A 84 -19.46 2.12 -23.62
C ASP A 84 -20.92 2.57 -23.69
N LEU A 85 -21.59 2.40 -24.84
CA LEU A 85 -23.01 2.67 -25.00
C LEU A 85 -23.87 1.75 -24.12
N ILE A 86 -23.61 0.44 -24.15
CA ILE A 86 -24.33 -0.53 -23.33
C ILE A 86 -24.11 -0.23 -21.84
N ALA A 87 -22.88 0.00 -21.43
CA ALA A 87 -22.55 0.29 -20.04
C ALA A 87 -23.12 1.66 -19.61
N GLY A 88 -23.00 2.68 -20.45
CA GLY A 88 -23.49 4.03 -20.16
C GLY A 88 -25.01 4.11 -20.00
N ILE A 89 -25.77 3.46 -20.89
CA ILE A 89 -27.24 3.40 -20.78
C ILE A 89 -27.66 2.59 -19.55
N THR A 90 -27.01 1.44 -19.33
CA THR A 90 -27.35 0.57 -18.17
C THR A 90 -27.13 1.28 -16.84
N VAL A 91 -25.98 1.98 -16.72
CA VAL A 91 -25.66 2.75 -15.50
C VAL A 91 -26.56 3.97 -15.38
N GLY A 92 -26.81 4.70 -16.48
CA GLY A 92 -27.65 5.88 -16.48
C GLY A 92 -29.08 5.59 -16.01
N ALA A 93 -29.66 4.48 -16.43
CA ALA A 93 -30.99 4.05 -15.97
C ALA A 93 -31.05 3.82 -14.46
N VAL A 94 -29.94 3.35 -13.84
CA VAL A 94 -29.87 3.12 -12.38
C VAL A 94 -29.49 4.39 -11.62
N VAL A 95 -28.62 5.25 -12.19
CA VAL A 95 -28.13 6.47 -11.54
C VAL A 95 -29.25 7.47 -11.30
N VAL A 96 -30.19 7.63 -12.24
CA VAL A 96 -31.28 8.61 -12.13
C VAL A 96 -32.10 8.42 -10.86
N PRO A 97 -32.73 7.26 -10.60
CA PRO A 97 -33.50 7.08 -9.37
C PRO A 97 -32.63 7.04 -8.12
N GLN A 98 -31.43 6.46 -8.16
CA GLN A 98 -30.52 6.46 -7.02
C GLN A 98 -30.03 7.86 -6.66
N GLY A 99 -29.73 8.69 -7.66
CA GLY A 99 -29.30 10.07 -7.43
C GLY A 99 -30.37 10.88 -6.69
N MET A 100 -31.64 10.75 -7.10
CA MET A 100 -32.75 11.39 -6.39
C MET A 100 -32.92 10.87 -4.97
N ALA A 101 -32.83 9.56 -4.76
CA ALA A 101 -32.94 8.94 -3.45
C ALA A 101 -31.82 9.41 -2.50
N TYR A 102 -30.60 9.56 -2.98
CA TYR A 102 -29.47 10.03 -2.18
C TYR A 102 -29.51 11.54 -1.89
N ALA A 103 -30.14 12.35 -2.76
CA ALA A 103 -30.41 13.74 -2.44
C ALA A 103 -31.40 13.87 -1.28
N GLU A 104 -32.48 13.06 -1.28
CA GLU A 104 -33.44 13.04 -0.18
C GLU A 104 -32.78 12.54 1.13
N LEU A 105 -31.88 11.57 1.07
CA LEU A 105 -31.07 11.13 2.21
C LEU A 105 -30.18 12.27 2.77
N ALA A 106 -29.70 13.15 1.89
CA ALA A 106 -28.94 14.34 2.28
C ALA A 106 -29.83 15.50 2.77
N GLY A 107 -31.14 15.35 2.82
CA GLY A 107 -32.09 16.42 3.18
C GLY A 107 -32.26 17.47 2.08
N LEU A 108 -31.81 17.17 0.84
CA LEU A 108 -31.89 18.06 -0.31
C LEU A 108 -33.01 17.64 -1.25
N GLU A 109 -33.49 18.59 -2.06
CA GLU A 109 -34.46 18.29 -3.10
C GLU A 109 -33.85 17.35 -4.16
N PRO A 110 -34.65 16.42 -4.73
CA PRO A 110 -34.17 15.36 -5.62
C PRO A 110 -33.36 15.81 -6.85
N GLN A 111 -33.61 17.05 -7.37
CA GLN A 111 -32.86 17.58 -8.51
C GLN A 111 -31.36 17.73 -8.23
N PHE A 112 -30.99 18.07 -7.00
CA PHE A 112 -29.57 18.24 -6.64
C PHE A 112 -28.76 16.92 -6.76
N GLY A 113 -29.42 15.78 -6.54
CA GLY A 113 -28.82 14.47 -6.80
C GLY A 113 -28.61 14.18 -8.27
N LEU A 114 -29.53 14.64 -9.14
CA LEU A 114 -29.36 14.55 -10.59
C LEU A 114 -28.24 15.46 -11.09
N TYR A 115 -28.13 16.69 -10.55
CA TYR A 115 -27.06 17.63 -10.91
C TYR A 115 -25.69 17.07 -10.49
N SER A 116 -25.57 16.53 -9.27
CA SER A 116 -24.33 15.90 -8.81
C SER A 116 -23.95 14.67 -9.64
N SER A 117 -24.95 13.86 -10.04
CA SER A 117 -24.72 12.71 -10.92
C SER A 117 -24.27 13.13 -12.32
N PHE A 118 -24.87 14.18 -12.88
CA PHE A 118 -24.52 14.70 -14.21
C PHE A 118 -23.08 15.20 -14.25
N VAL A 119 -22.72 16.14 -13.35
CA VAL A 119 -21.39 16.73 -13.33
C VAL A 119 -20.35 15.66 -13.04
N GLY A 120 -20.63 14.75 -12.11
CA GLY A 120 -19.74 13.66 -11.75
C GLY A 120 -19.26 12.85 -12.93
N VAL A 121 -20.17 12.39 -13.78
CA VAL A 121 -19.83 11.55 -14.92
C VAL A 121 -19.25 12.32 -16.12
N ILE A 122 -19.63 13.59 -16.29
CA ILE A 122 -19.16 14.43 -17.41
C ILE A 122 -17.74 14.95 -17.17
N VAL A 123 -17.39 15.28 -15.93
CA VAL A 123 -16.05 15.79 -15.61
C VAL A 123 -15.04 14.66 -15.50
N TYR A 124 -15.44 13.54 -14.90
CA TYR A 124 -14.52 12.46 -14.57
C TYR A 124 -13.76 11.88 -15.76
N TRP A 125 -14.37 11.70 -16.94
CA TRP A 125 -13.72 11.02 -18.06
C TRP A 125 -12.47 11.75 -18.60
N PHE A 126 -12.35 13.05 -18.38
CA PHE A 126 -11.15 13.82 -18.75
C PHE A 126 -9.93 13.44 -17.90
N PHE A 127 -10.16 13.16 -16.61
CA PHE A 127 -9.11 12.97 -15.63
C PHE A 127 -8.95 11.52 -15.18
N ALA A 128 -9.83 10.62 -15.60
CA ALA A 128 -9.94 9.26 -15.16
C ALA A 128 -8.75 8.38 -15.55
N THR A 129 -8.26 7.60 -14.59
CA THR A 129 -7.37 6.45 -14.84
C THR A 129 -8.11 5.12 -14.77
N SER A 130 -9.31 5.10 -14.18
CA SER A 130 -10.20 3.93 -14.14
C SER A 130 -11.30 4.03 -15.20
N LYS A 131 -11.48 2.98 -16.00
CA LYS A 131 -12.59 2.88 -16.95
C LYS A 131 -13.94 2.54 -16.30
N ASP A 132 -13.90 1.91 -15.13
CA ASP A 132 -15.08 1.31 -14.48
C ASP A 132 -15.82 2.27 -13.56
N ILE A 133 -15.13 3.19 -12.89
CA ILE A 133 -15.73 4.09 -11.89
C ILE A 133 -16.85 4.95 -12.47
N THR A 134 -17.87 5.14 -11.64
CA THR A 134 -18.96 6.08 -11.87
C THR A 134 -19.07 7.02 -10.68
N ILE A 135 -18.76 8.31 -10.89
CA ILE A 135 -18.89 9.36 -9.87
C ILE A 135 -20.33 9.85 -9.82
N GLY A 136 -20.78 10.19 -8.62
CA GLY A 136 -22.07 10.79 -8.34
C GLY A 136 -22.39 10.71 -6.86
N PRO A 137 -23.58 11.08 -6.43
CA PRO A 137 -23.99 10.95 -5.04
C PRO A 137 -23.91 9.50 -4.57
N VAL A 138 -23.49 9.30 -3.34
CA VAL A 138 -23.40 8.00 -2.67
C VAL A 138 -24.07 8.08 -1.31
N ALA A 139 -24.58 6.94 -0.82
CA ALA A 139 -25.36 6.91 0.40
C ALA A 139 -24.63 7.49 1.61
N VAL A 140 -23.37 7.05 1.84
CA VAL A 140 -22.60 7.47 3.02
C VAL A 140 -22.30 8.97 3.00
N MET A 141 -21.85 9.50 1.85
CA MET A 141 -21.56 10.93 1.72
C MET A 141 -22.84 11.76 1.83
N SER A 142 -23.97 11.25 1.32
CA SER A 142 -25.27 11.91 1.44
C SER A 142 -25.76 11.95 2.88
N THR A 143 -25.56 10.89 3.66
CA THR A 143 -25.88 10.89 5.10
C THR A 143 -25.03 11.92 5.85
N LEU A 144 -23.73 11.95 5.58
CA LEU A 144 -22.84 12.94 6.21
C LEU A 144 -23.25 14.38 5.89
N VAL A 145 -23.56 14.66 4.61
CA VAL A 145 -24.10 15.97 4.21
C VAL A 145 -25.41 16.26 4.92
N GLY A 146 -26.29 15.28 5.07
CA GLY A 146 -27.55 15.41 5.78
C GLY A 146 -27.35 15.75 7.27
N GLU A 147 -26.44 15.09 7.96
CA GLU A 147 -26.06 15.39 9.35
C GLU A 147 -25.57 16.84 9.50
N ILE A 148 -24.68 17.29 8.61
CA ILE A 148 -24.15 18.66 8.59
C ILE A 148 -25.26 19.68 8.32
N LEU A 149 -26.15 19.41 7.35
CA LEU A 149 -27.25 20.32 7.03
C LEU A 149 -28.25 20.44 8.18
N GLN A 150 -28.57 19.35 8.85
CA GLN A 150 -29.47 19.36 10.00
C GLN A 150 -28.92 20.19 11.17
N GLU A 151 -27.59 20.19 11.37
CA GLU A 151 -26.97 21.04 12.38
C GLU A 151 -26.91 22.51 11.98
N LEU A 152 -26.68 22.81 10.70
CA LEU A 152 -26.40 24.16 10.23
C LEU A 152 -27.63 24.90 9.70
N SER A 153 -28.58 24.24 9.09
CA SER A 153 -29.82 24.87 8.54
C SER A 153 -30.60 25.68 9.60
N PRO A 154 -30.77 25.20 10.85
CA PRO A 154 -31.39 26.01 11.89
C PRO A 154 -30.59 27.23 12.33
N LYS A 155 -29.25 27.18 12.18
CA LYS A 155 -28.35 28.29 12.54
C LYS A 155 -28.29 29.37 11.45
N PHE A 156 -28.56 29.01 10.20
CA PHE A 156 -28.46 29.87 9.02
C PHE A 156 -29.72 29.79 8.14
N PRO A 157 -30.87 30.17 8.63
CA PRO A 157 -32.15 30.01 7.90
C PRO A 157 -32.22 30.83 6.59
N ASP A 158 -31.38 31.87 6.47
CA ASP A 158 -31.34 32.72 5.26
C ASP A 158 -30.55 32.08 4.10
N ILE A 159 -29.82 31.00 4.36
CA ILE A 159 -28.98 30.36 3.37
C ILE A 159 -29.62 29.02 2.95
N PRO A 160 -30.01 28.85 1.68
CA PRO A 160 -30.55 27.57 1.23
C PRO A 160 -29.58 26.40 1.42
N ASP A 161 -30.08 25.25 1.82
CA ASP A 161 -29.28 24.05 2.16
C ASP A 161 -28.36 23.60 1.04
N TYR A 162 -28.76 23.70 -0.23
CA TYR A 162 -27.89 23.35 -1.36
C TYR A 162 -26.67 24.23 -1.48
N LYS A 163 -26.73 25.49 -1.01
CA LYS A 163 -25.55 26.38 -0.98
C LYS A 163 -24.57 25.99 0.11
N ILE A 164 -25.06 25.55 1.27
CA ILE A 164 -24.22 25.02 2.34
C ILE A 164 -23.54 23.74 1.86
N ALA A 165 -24.29 22.80 1.30
CA ALA A 165 -23.75 21.58 0.72
C ALA A 165 -22.77 21.83 -0.44
N GLY A 166 -23.04 22.83 -1.27
CA GLY A 166 -22.16 23.27 -2.35
C GLY A 166 -20.84 23.85 -1.81
N SER A 167 -20.87 24.67 -0.76
CA SER A 167 -19.65 25.18 -0.11
C SER A 167 -18.76 24.07 0.46
N LEU A 168 -19.41 23.06 1.07
CA LEU A 168 -18.71 21.87 1.57
C LEU A 168 -18.04 21.11 0.42
N ALA A 169 -18.73 20.97 -0.73
CA ALA A 169 -18.16 20.31 -1.91
C ALA A 169 -16.94 21.07 -2.48
N VAL A 170 -16.99 22.40 -2.53
CA VAL A 170 -15.85 23.20 -2.98
C VAL A 170 -14.64 23.01 -2.09
N ILE A 171 -14.80 23.09 -0.76
CA ILE A 171 -13.68 22.98 0.18
C ILE A 171 -13.10 21.56 0.18
N THR A 172 -13.94 20.56 0.31
CA THR A 172 -13.48 19.16 0.26
C THR A 172 -12.85 18.82 -1.09
N GLY A 173 -13.44 19.32 -2.18
CA GLY A 173 -12.90 19.19 -3.54
C GLY A 173 -11.53 19.85 -3.68
N ALA A 174 -11.35 21.07 -3.15
CA ALA A 174 -10.08 21.80 -3.16
C ALA A 174 -8.98 21.06 -2.38
N ILE A 175 -9.30 20.54 -1.19
CA ILE A 175 -8.36 19.75 -0.39
C ILE A 175 -7.92 18.51 -1.14
N VAL A 176 -8.86 17.73 -1.67
CA VAL A 176 -8.57 16.49 -2.40
C VAL A 176 -7.83 16.77 -3.71
N PHE A 177 -8.17 17.83 -4.43
CA PHE A 177 -7.46 18.27 -5.62
C PHE A 177 -6.00 18.60 -5.32
N PHE A 178 -5.76 19.39 -4.27
CA PHE A 178 -4.41 19.74 -3.83
C PHE A 178 -3.61 18.50 -3.44
N MET A 179 -4.20 17.57 -2.68
CA MET A 179 -3.57 16.28 -2.36
C MET A 179 -3.20 15.49 -3.61
N GLY A 180 -4.03 15.53 -4.65
CA GLY A 180 -3.73 14.91 -5.95
C GLY A 180 -2.54 15.56 -6.65
N LEU A 181 -2.47 16.91 -6.67
CA LEU A 181 -1.38 17.66 -7.30
C LEU A 181 -0.02 17.40 -6.66
N ILE A 182 0.04 17.36 -5.33
CA ILE A 182 1.30 17.05 -4.60
C ILE A 182 1.59 15.54 -4.53
N ARG A 183 0.83 14.73 -5.24
CA ARG A 183 1.04 13.27 -5.39
C ARG A 183 0.99 12.46 -4.08
N VAL A 184 0.22 12.91 -3.08
CA VAL A 184 0.04 12.16 -1.82
C VAL A 184 -1.09 11.11 -1.86
N GLY A 185 -1.49 10.64 -3.02
CA GLY A 185 -2.51 9.58 -3.17
C GLY A 185 -2.17 8.26 -2.44
N TRP A 186 -0.89 8.04 -2.12
CA TRP A 186 -0.43 6.92 -1.31
C TRP A 186 -0.94 6.94 0.14
N ILE A 187 -1.38 8.10 0.65
CA ILE A 187 -1.87 8.23 2.04
C ILE A 187 -3.07 7.31 2.31
N VAL A 188 -3.84 7.00 1.26
CA VAL A 188 -4.98 6.07 1.37
C VAL A 188 -4.54 4.64 1.69
N ASP A 189 -3.29 4.26 1.40
CA ASP A 189 -2.76 2.94 1.70
C ASP A 189 -2.52 2.71 3.20
N PHE A 190 -2.51 3.77 4.01
CA PHE A 190 -2.48 3.67 5.47
C PHE A 190 -3.83 3.29 6.09
N ILE A 191 -4.90 3.29 5.29
CA ILE A 191 -6.21 2.87 5.78
C ILE A 191 -6.36 1.38 5.46
N PRO A 192 -6.28 0.49 6.46
CA PRO A 192 -6.32 -0.94 6.22
C PRO A 192 -7.73 -1.42 5.86
N LEU A 193 -7.78 -2.55 5.17
CA LEU A 193 -9.04 -3.17 4.73
C LEU A 193 -10.07 -3.39 5.87
N PRO A 194 -9.69 -3.82 7.09
CA PRO A 194 -10.64 -3.95 8.20
C PRO A 194 -11.31 -2.64 8.59
N ALA A 195 -10.58 -1.51 8.57
CA ALA A 195 -11.15 -0.19 8.87
C ALA A 195 -12.16 0.25 7.79
N ILE A 196 -11.84 0.04 6.50
CA ILE A 196 -12.75 0.31 5.39
C ILE A 196 -14.01 -0.57 5.49
N ALA A 197 -13.83 -1.85 5.79
CA ALA A 197 -14.94 -2.79 5.92
C ALA A 197 -15.85 -2.44 7.13
N ALA A 198 -15.26 -2.03 8.26
CA ALA A 198 -15.99 -1.57 9.44
C ALA A 198 -16.82 -0.31 9.13
N PHE A 199 -16.19 0.65 8.46
CA PHE A 199 -16.86 1.86 7.99
C PHE A 199 -18.03 1.54 7.05
N MET A 200 -17.83 0.71 6.03
CA MET A 200 -18.89 0.34 5.09
C MET A 200 -20.03 -0.42 5.75
N THR A 201 -19.74 -1.34 6.65
CA THR A 201 -20.75 -2.13 7.37
C THR A 201 -21.52 -1.28 8.38
N GLY A 202 -20.80 -0.50 9.20
CA GLY A 202 -21.40 0.37 10.21
C GLY A 202 -22.28 1.45 9.59
N SER A 203 -21.77 2.16 8.57
CA SER A 203 -22.55 3.17 7.85
C SER A 203 -23.77 2.58 7.14
N SER A 204 -23.65 1.36 6.59
CA SER A 204 -24.78 0.67 5.99
C SER A 204 -25.90 0.39 7.00
N ILE A 205 -25.54 -0.06 8.19
CA ILE A 205 -26.50 -0.29 9.28
C ILE A 205 -27.18 1.03 9.71
N THR A 206 -26.38 2.11 9.84
CA THR A 206 -26.88 3.45 10.17
C THR A 206 -27.87 3.95 9.11
N ILE A 207 -27.50 3.85 7.83
CA ILE A 207 -28.36 4.29 6.72
C ILE A 207 -29.64 3.47 6.67
N ILE A 208 -29.57 2.15 6.83
CA ILE A 208 -30.75 1.27 6.87
C ILE A 208 -31.66 1.69 8.01
N ALA A 209 -31.10 1.87 9.21
CA ALA A 209 -31.89 2.30 10.38
C ALA A 209 -32.58 3.64 10.16
N GLY A 210 -31.90 4.61 9.52
CA GLY A 210 -32.49 5.92 9.19
C GLY A 210 -33.52 5.89 8.07
N GLN A 211 -33.51 4.88 7.21
CA GLN A 211 -34.50 4.74 6.11
C GLN A 211 -35.73 3.92 6.47
N VAL A 212 -35.68 3.09 7.52
CA VAL A 212 -36.83 2.29 7.94
C VAL A 212 -38.06 3.16 8.31
N PRO A 213 -37.97 4.31 9.02
CA PRO A 213 -39.10 5.20 9.26
C PRO A 213 -39.76 5.71 7.97
N SER A 214 -38.95 6.09 6.97
CA SER A 214 -39.48 6.52 5.65
C SER A 214 -40.13 5.36 4.89
N LEU A 215 -39.58 4.15 4.99
CA LEU A 215 -40.16 2.93 4.42
C LEU A 215 -41.53 2.62 5.00
N LEU A 216 -41.73 2.85 6.32
CA LEU A 216 -42.93 2.57 7.06
C LEU A 216 -43.92 3.75 7.08
N GLY A 217 -43.54 4.91 6.57
CA GLY A 217 -44.33 6.14 6.60
C GLY A 217 -44.45 6.79 7.98
N ASN A 218 -43.53 6.50 8.90
CA ASN A 218 -43.57 7.01 10.28
C ASN A 218 -42.68 8.26 10.47
N LYS A 219 -42.14 8.83 9.40
CA LYS A 219 -41.25 10.00 9.47
C LYS A 219 -41.95 11.24 10.05
N ASP A 220 -43.28 11.33 9.88
CA ASP A 220 -44.09 12.44 10.37
C ASP A 220 -44.55 12.24 11.83
N ALA A 221 -44.24 11.10 12.48
CA ALA A 221 -44.61 10.82 13.87
C ALA A 221 -43.83 11.65 14.91
N GLY A 222 -43.06 12.63 14.45
CA GLY A 222 -42.40 13.64 15.31
C GLY A 222 -41.21 13.16 16.11
N PHE A 223 -40.68 11.97 15.85
CA PHE A 223 -39.44 11.55 16.48
C PHE A 223 -38.22 11.91 15.64
N ASP A 224 -37.23 12.44 16.31
CA ASP A 224 -35.96 12.79 15.71
C ASP A 224 -35.17 11.53 15.33
N THR A 225 -34.80 11.38 14.03
CA THR A 225 -33.98 10.32 13.49
C THR A 225 -32.47 10.63 13.58
N ASN A 226 -32.09 11.79 14.12
CA ASN A 226 -30.75 12.34 14.13
C ASN A 226 -29.87 11.86 15.29
N GLY A 227 -30.39 10.96 16.14
CA GLY A 227 -29.63 10.38 17.23
C GLY A 227 -28.70 9.23 16.78
N ALA A 228 -27.93 8.71 17.73
CA ALA A 228 -27.14 7.51 17.49
C ALA A 228 -28.01 6.38 16.91
N THR A 229 -27.44 5.56 16.02
CA THR A 229 -28.16 4.52 15.25
C THR A 229 -29.01 3.61 16.14
N TYR A 230 -28.46 3.17 17.28
CA TYR A 230 -29.24 2.33 18.22
C TYR A 230 -30.50 3.03 18.75
N MET A 231 -30.42 4.35 18.97
CA MET A 231 -31.58 5.13 19.43
C MET A 231 -32.65 5.22 18.34
N THR A 232 -32.23 5.44 17.09
CA THR A 232 -33.14 5.45 15.92
C THR A 232 -33.85 4.11 15.77
N ILE A 233 -33.13 2.98 15.94
CA ILE A 233 -33.72 1.65 15.91
C ILE A 233 -34.79 1.49 17.00
N ILE A 234 -34.47 1.86 18.26
CA ILE A 234 -35.38 1.76 19.39
C ILE A 234 -36.63 2.63 19.16
N LYS A 235 -36.45 3.89 18.75
CA LYS A 235 -37.56 4.81 18.47
C LYS A 235 -38.45 4.28 17.35
N THR A 236 -37.90 3.78 16.26
CA THR A 236 -38.63 3.18 15.13
C THR A 236 -39.46 1.99 15.58
N LEU A 237 -38.91 1.08 16.39
CA LEU A 237 -39.64 -0.06 16.93
C LEU A 237 -40.77 0.37 17.85
N LYS A 238 -40.57 1.43 18.65
CA LYS A 238 -41.61 1.96 19.54
C LYS A 238 -42.81 2.56 18.78
N HIS A 239 -42.54 3.25 17.65
CA HIS A 239 -43.56 3.90 16.83
C HIS A 239 -44.06 3.01 15.66
N LEU A 240 -43.73 1.72 15.67
CA LEU A 240 -44.18 0.77 14.63
C LEU A 240 -45.72 0.70 14.48
N PRO A 241 -46.55 0.83 15.55
CA PRO A 241 -48.01 0.85 15.40
C PRO A 241 -48.55 2.06 14.65
N GLU A 242 -47.79 3.15 14.53
CA GLU A 242 -48.16 4.40 13.82
C GLU A 242 -47.86 4.36 12.33
N SER A 243 -47.55 3.17 11.80
CA SER A 243 -47.22 2.99 10.37
C SER A 243 -48.40 3.33 9.46
N ASN A 244 -48.12 4.13 8.43
CA ASN A 244 -49.11 4.61 7.45
C ASN A 244 -49.19 3.67 6.23
N ILE A 245 -50.14 3.95 5.34
CA ILE A 245 -50.34 3.22 4.08
C ILE A 245 -49.11 3.21 3.19
N ASN A 246 -48.19 4.15 3.41
CA ASN A 246 -46.84 4.18 2.78
C ASN A 246 -46.05 2.89 3.04
N ALA A 247 -46.23 2.24 4.20
CA ALA A 247 -45.61 0.97 4.53
C ALA A 247 -45.95 -0.13 3.51
N ALA A 248 -47.18 -0.14 3.01
CA ALA A 248 -47.59 -1.12 1.99
C ALA A 248 -46.75 -0.95 0.70
N MET A 249 -46.51 0.30 0.27
CA MET A 249 -45.68 0.61 -0.89
C MET A 249 -44.20 0.26 -0.63
N GLY A 250 -43.67 0.66 0.53
CA GLY A 250 -42.27 0.45 0.91
C GLY A 250 -41.94 -1.02 1.09
N VAL A 251 -42.68 -1.75 1.95
CA VAL A 251 -42.37 -3.16 2.26
C VAL A 251 -42.53 -4.07 1.03
N THR A 252 -43.63 -3.87 0.26
CA THR A 252 -43.84 -4.69 -0.95
C THR A 252 -42.82 -4.40 -2.03
N SER A 253 -42.36 -3.15 -2.19
CA SER A 253 -41.31 -2.81 -3.15
C SER A 253 -39.96 -3.41 -2.73
N LEU A 254 -39.66 -3.39 -1.43
CA LEU A 254 -38.44 -4.01 -0.90
C LEU A 254 -38.45 -5.53 -1.10
N PHE A 255 -39.59 -6.18 -0.79
CA PHE A 255 -39.79 -7.60 -1.03
C PHE A 255 -39.60 -7.95 -2.52
N LEU A 256 -40.23 -7.17 -3.41
CA LEU A 256 -40.13 -7.40 -4.86
C LEU A 256 -38.65 -7.23 -5.37
N LEU A 257 -37.90 -6.27 -4.83
CA LEU A 257 -36.48 -6.07 -5.17
C LEU A 257 -35.64 -7.31 -4.84
N TYR A 258 -35.82 -7.89 -3.63
CA TYR A 258 -35.14 -9.11 -3.23
C TYR A 258 -35.62 -10.35 -4.01
N LEU A 259 -36.93 -10.48 -4.24
CA LEU A 259 -37.51 -11.57 -5.01
C LEU A 259 -36.96 -11.59 -6.43
N LEU A 260 -36.94 -10.45 -7.13
CA LEU A 260 -36.37 -10.34 -8.48
C LEU A 260 -34.87 -10.65 -8.49
N ARG A 261 -34.12 -10.20 -7.48
CA ARG A 261 -32.69 -10.50 -7.32
C ARG A 261 -32.45 -12.01 -7.26
N GLU A 262 -33.13 -12.69 -6.34
CA GLU A 262 -32.97 -14.14 -6.14
C GLU A 262 -33.46 -14.94 -7.36
N THR A 263 -34.59 -14.55 -7.93
CA THR A 263 -35.13 -15.17 -9.15
C THR A 263 -34.15 -15.04 -10.33
N CYS A 264 -33.64 -13.84 -10.59
CA CYS A 264 -32.66 -13.62 -11.67
C CYS A 264 -31.36 -14.39 -11.41
N THR A 265 -30.91 -14.45 -10.16
CA THR A 265 -29.72 -15.21 -9.77
C THR A 265 -29.90 -16.72 -9.96
N TYR A 266 -31.07 -17.24 -9.55
CA TYR A 266 -31.45 -18.63 -9.76
C TYR A 266 -31.53 -18.96 -11.25
N CYS A 267 -32.23 -18.14 -12.04
CA CYS A 267 -32.37 -18.31 -13.49
C CYS A 267 -31.00 -18.24 -14.21
N ALA A 268 -30.10 -17.35 -13.79
CA ALA A 268 -28.75 -17.25 -14.33
C ALA A 268 -27.91 -18.53 -14.08
N LYS A 269 -28.12 -19.18 -12.92
CA LYS A 269 -27.50 -20.48 -12.60
C LYS A 269 -28.13 -21.63 -13.40
N ARG A 270 -29.48 -21.61 -13.55
CA ARG A 270 -30.25 -22.68 -14.23
C ARG A 270 -30.09 -22.68 -15.76
N TRP A 271 -29.89 -21.47 -16.37
CA TRP A 271 -29.73 -21.28 -17.81
C TRP A 271 -28.44 -20.52 -18.16
N PRO A 272 -27.27 -21.16 -18.09
CA PRO A 272 -25.96 -20.53 -18.33
C PRO A 272 -25.85 -19.85 -19.70
N ASN A 273 -26.49 -20.39 -20.73
CA ASN A 273 -26.49 -19.84 -22.09
C ASN A 273 -27.17 -18.45 -22.18
N LYS A 274 -28.05 -18.12 -21.24
CA LYS A 274 -28.76 -16.84 -21.16
C LYS A 274 -28.27 -15.94 -20.03
N LYS A 275 -27.08 -16.21 -19.48
CA LYS A 275 -26.50 -15.50 -18.33
C LYS A 275 -26.47 -13.98 -18.52
N LYS A 276 -26.17 -13.51 -19.74
CA LYS A 276 -26.18 -12.06 -20.05
C LYS A 276 -27.57 -11.43 -19.90
N ILE A 277 -28.62 -12.10 -20.38
CA ILE A 277 -30.00 -11.60 -20.28
C ILE A 277 -30.39 -11.48 -18.80
N TRP A 278 -30.14 -12.51 -18.01
CA TRP A 278 -30.45 -12.50 -16.59
C TRP A 278 -29.62 -11.46 -15.81
N PHE A 279 -28.39 -11.21 -16.26
CA PHE A 279 -27.56 -10.12 -15.71
C PHE A 279 -28.23 -8.74 -15.93
N PHE A 280 -28.67 -8.43 -17.17
CA PHE A 280 -29.34 -7.15 -17.45
C PHE A 280 -30.69 -7.05 -16.75
N ALA A 281 -31.48 -8.13 -16.69
CA ALA A 281 -32.72 -8.16 -15.93
C ALA A 281 -32.49 -7.89 -14.42
N ASN A 282 -31.48 -8.52 -13.85
CA ASN A 282 -31.09 -8.29 -12.45
C ASN A 282 -30.61 -6.84 -12.21
N THR A 283 -29.88 -6.27 -13.15
CA THR A 283 -29.39 -4.88 -13.05
C THR A 283 -30.52 -3.88 -13.15
N LEU A 284 -31.44 -4.07 -14.08
CA LEU A 284 -32.57 -3.16 -14.32
C LEU A 284 -33.74 -3.38 -13.34
N ARG A 285 -33.67 -4.35 -12.41
CA ARG A 285 -34.74 -4.63 -11.43
C ARG A 285 -35.16 -3.40 -10.64
N THR A 286 -34.18 -2.56 -10.23
CA THR A 286 -34.44 -1.35 -9.46
C THR A 286 -35.26 -0.34 -10.28
N VAL A 287 -34.88 -0.13 -11.55
CA VAL A 287 -35.63 0.74 -12.46
C VAL A 287 -37.05 0.20 -12.70
N PHE A 288 -37.18 -1.12 -12.94
CA PHE A 288 -38.44 -1.78 -13.13
C PHE A 288 -39.40 -1.61 -11.91
N VAL A 289 -38.88 -1.85 -10.70
CA VAL A 289 -39.65 -1.71 -9.46
C VAL A 289 -40.10 -0.26 -9.29
N ILE A 290 -39.21 0.72 -9.47
CA ILE A 290 -39.57 2.14 -9.33
C ILE A 290 -40.66 2.51 -10.35
N LEU A 291 -40.50 2.16 -11.62
CA LEU A 291 -41.49 2.45 -12.66
C LEU A 291 -42.86 1.79 -12.37
N LEU A 292 -42.86 0.53 -11.90
CA LEU A 292 -44.07 -0.20 -11.54
C LEU A 292 -44.79 0.51 -10.41
N TYR A 293 -44.11 0.84 -9.32
CA TYR A 293 -44.70 1.52 -8.17
C TYR A 293 -45.06 2.98 -8.46
N THR A 294 -44.33 3.65 -9.35
CA THR A 294 -44.69 4.99 -9.86
C THR A 294 -45.98 4.92 -10.67
N LEU A 295 -46.15 3.89 -11.49
CA LEU A 295 -47.41 3.68 -12.22
C LEU A 295 -48.57 3.43 -11.26
N ILE A 296 -48.39 2.58 -10.23
CA ILE A 296 -49.40 2.35 -9.20
C ILE A 296 -49.76 3.65 -8.47
N SER A 297 -48.74 4.39 -8.06
CA SER A 297 -48.87 5.69 -7.40
C SER A 297 -49.60 6.71 -8.29
N TRP A 298 -49.28 6.77 -9.59
CA TRP A 298 -50.00 7.61 -10.54
C TRP A 298 -51.46 7.23 -10.69
N LEU A 299 -51.76 5.93 -10.82
CA LEU A 299 -53.14 5.45 -10.92
C LEU A 299 -54.01 5.86 -9.73
N VAL A 300 -53.44 5.82 -8.51
CA VAL A 300 -54.10 6.16 -7.27
C VAL A 300 -54.22 7.67 -7.08
N ASN A 301 -53.14 8.43 -7.37
CA ASN A 301 -53.02 9.85 -7.05
C ASN A 301 -53.29 10.79 -8.23
N ARG A 302 -53.65 10.30 -9.44
CA ARG A 302 -53.86 11.16 -10.65
C ARG A 302 -54.89 12.27 -10.44
N HIS A 303 -55.87 12.08 -9.53
CA HIS A 303 -56.88 13.07 -9.17
C HIS A 303 -56.69 13.67 -7.76
N ARG A 304 -55.55 13.40 -7.10
CA ARG A 304 -55.24 13.83 -5.75
C ARG A 304 -53.84 14.50 -5.75
N ARG A 305 -53.81 15.76 -6.20
CA ARG A 305 -52.51 16.46 -6.29
C ARG A 305 -52.28 17.48 -5.18
N GLY A 306 -53.28 17.72 -4.32
CA GLY A 306 -53.15 18.72 -3.25
C GLY A 306 -53.11 20.17 -3.74
N VAL A 307 -53.27 20.40 -5.07
CA VAL A 307 -53.24 21.72 -5.71
C VAL A 307 -54.61 22.01 -6.29
N ASP A 308 -55.06 23.25 -6.27
CA ASP A 308 -56.35 23.70 -6.85
C ASP A 308 -57.61 23.01 -6.31
N GLY A 309 -57.70 22.76 -4.97
CA GLY A 309 -58.88 22.16 -4.34
C GLY A 309 -58.97 20.64 -4.49
N GLN A 310 -57.97 19.98 -5.00
CA GLN A 310 -57.87 18.52 -5.03
C GLN A 310 -57.48 17.96 -3.66
N SER A 311 -57.95 16.75 -3.33
CA SER A 311 -57.56 16.03 -2.13
C SER A 311 -56.05 15.81 -2.07
N GLU A 312 -55.48 15.74 -0.86
CA GLU A 312 -54.08 15.41 -0.64
C GLU A 312 -53.72 14.01 -1.20
N PRO A 313 -52.49 13.82 -1.69
CA PRO A 313 -52.00 12.52 -2.14
C PRO A 313 -52.15 11.47 -1.03
N LEU A 314 -52.52 10.25 -1.39
CA LEU A 314 -52.65 9.12 -0.46
C LEU A 314 -51.29 8.60 0.02
N PHE A 315 -50.25 8.77 -0.82
CA PHE A 315 -48.86 8.38 -0.55
C PHE A 315 -47.98 9.63 -0.51
N ASP A 316 -46.92 9.56 0.29
CA ASP A 316 -45.87 10.58 0.30
C ASP A 316 -45.09 10.55 -1.02
N LEU A 317 -45.25 11.58 -1.81
CA LEU A 317 -44.65 11.73 -3.13
C LEU A 317 -43.41 12.62 -3.05
N ILE A 318 -42.52 12.47 -4.03
CA ILE A 318 -41.37 13.38 -4.24
C ILE A 318 -41.89 14.81 -4.53
N GLY A 319 -42.98 14.95 -5.28
CA GLY A 319 -43.53 16.25 -5.69
C GLY A 319 -42.87 16.78 -6.94
N THR A 320 -42.95 18.10 -7.11
CA THR A 320 -42.46 18.79 -8.34
C THR A 320 -40.94 18.85 -8.40
N VAL A 321 -40.38 18.16 -9.39
CA VAL A 321 -38.97 18.31 -9.76
C VAL A 321 -38.86 19.36 -10.86
N PRO A 322 -38.11 20.47 -10.63
CA PRO A 322 -37.98 21.53 -11.62
C PRO A 322 -37.28 21.03 -12.88
N ARG A 323 -37.77 21.49 -14.02
CA ARG A 323 -37.19 21.14 -15.34
C ARG A 323 -35.93 21.93 -15.61
N GLY A 324 -34.83 21.25 -15.94
CA GLY A 324 -33.54 21.86 -16.29
C GLY A 324 -32.71 22.27 -15.05
N PHE A 325 -31.60 22.93 -15.28
CA PHE A 325 -30.68 23.42 -14.24
C PHE A 325 -31.13 24.82 -13.80
N LYS A 326 -31.99 24.91 -12.79
CA LYS A 326 -32.46 26.21 -12.28
C LYS A 326 -31.57 26.83 -11.20
N ASN A 327 -30.70 26.03 -10.55
CA ASN A 327 -29.90 26.44 -9.41
C ASN A 327 -28.43 26.63 -9.78
N MET A 328 -28.12 26.92 -11.07
CA MET A 328 -26.76 27.23 -11.50
C MET A 328 -26.37 28.61 -10.98
N ASN A 329 -25.34 28.65 -10.16
CA ASN A 329 -24.79 29.90 -9.64
C ASN A 329 -23.33 29.72 -9.19
N VAL A 330 -22.67 30.82 -8.89
CA VAL A 330 -21.36 30.77 -8.26
C VAL A 330 -21.55 30.29 -6.80
N PRO A 331 -20.79 29.26 -6.34
CA PRO A 331 -20.88 28.79 -4.98
C PRO A 331 -20.64 29.89 -3.96
N THR A 332 -21.54 30.06 -3.02
CA THR A 332 -21.43 31.10 -1.97
C THR A 332 -20.51 30.58 -0.85
N MET A 333 -19.37 31.25 -0.66
CA MET A 333 -18.41 30.94 0.38
C MET A 333 -18.61 31.89 1.55
N ASN A 334 -19.42 31.49 2.53
CA ASN A 334 -19.63 32.26 3.74
C ASN A 334 -18.69 31.76 4.85
N ALA A 335 -17.84 32.65 5.40
CA ALA A 335 -16.85 32.29 6.40
C ALA A 335 -17.47 31.76 7.69
N ASP A 336 -18.64 32.26 8.10
CA ASP A 336 -19.31 31.82 9.32
C ASP A 336 -19.89 30.39 9.16
N VAL A 337 -20.44 30.08 7.98
CA VAL A 337 -20.90 28.72 7.66
C VAL A 337 -19.73 27.76 7.67
N ILE A 338 -18.62 28.13 7.00
CA ILE A 338 -17.40 27.32 6.92
C ILE A 338 -16.83 27.01 8.31
N ARG A 339 -16.77 28.01 9.18
CA ARG A 339 -16.26 27.87 10.56
C ARG A 339 -17.05 26.83 11.35
N ASN A 340 -18.36 26.74 11.12
CA ASN A 340 -19.22 25.82 11.85
C ASN A 340 -19.06 24.36 11.38
N TYR A 341 -18.77 24.08 10.10
CA TYR A 341 -18.56 22.71 9.62
C TYR A 341 -17.09 22.29 9.47
N VAL A 342 -16.13 23.14 9.85
CA VAL A 342 -14.69 22.79 9.77
C VAL A 342 -14.37 21.47 10.48
N GLY A 343 -15.05 21.18 11.60
CA GLY A 343 -14.87 19.93 12.34
C GLY A 343 -15.24 18.67 11.55
N HIS A 344 -16.17 18.78 10.59
CA HIS A 344 -16.62 17.67 9.75
C HIS A 344 -15.77 17.48 8.48
N LEU A 345 -14.92 18.47 8.12
CA LEU A 345 -14.09 18.40 6.91
C LEU A 345 -13.18 17.16 6.85
N PRO A 346 -12.46 16.78 7.92
CA PRO A 346 -11.60 15.61 7.86
C PRO A 346 -12.41 14.34 7.55
N GLY A 347 -13.58 14.16 8.17
CA GLY A 347 -14.48 13.05 7.90
C GLY A 347 -14.96 13.02 6.45
N ALA A 348 -15.42 14.14 5.94
CA ALA A 348 -15.87 14.28 4.56
C ALA A 348 -14.75 13.97 3.55
N VAL A 349 -13.54 14.48 3.78
CA VAL A 349 -12.38 14.21 2.94
C VAL A 349 -12.00 12.72 2.98
N ILE A 350 -11.95 12.11 4.17
CA ILE A 350 -11.63 10.69 4.33
C ILE A 350 -12.67 9.81 3.60
N VAL A 351 -13.96 10.15 3.70
CA VAL A 351 -15.03 9.43 2.98
C VAL A 351 -14.84 9.53 1.47
N LEU A 352 -14.58 10.73 0.94
CA LEU A 352 -14.31 10.93 -0.49
C LEU A 352 -13.11 10.09 -0.96
N LEU A 353 -12.03 10.06 -0.17
CA LEU A 353 -10.81 9.32 -0.48
C LEU A 353 -11.05 7.80 -0.45
N ILE A 354 -11.63 7.30 0.64
CA ILE A 354 -11.82 5.86 0.85
C ILE A 354 -12.73 5.28 -0.23
N GLU A 355 -13.93 5.85 -0.41
CA GLU A 355 -14.89 5.31 -1.37
C GLU A 355 -14.33 5.35 -2.79
N HIS A 356 -13.67 6.42 -3.19
CA HIS A 356 -13.17 6.52 -4.56
C HIS A 356 -11.97 5.62 -4.82
N ILE A 357 -10.92 5.73 -4.01
CA ILE A 357 -9.65 5.03 -4.26
C ILE A 357 -9.77 3.53 -3.98
N ALA A 358 -10.50 3.12 -2.92
CA ALA A 358 -10.68 1.70 -2.63
C ALA A 358 -11.45 0.99 -3.76
N ILE A 359 -12.50 1.64 -4.30
CA ILE A 359 -13.26 1.13 -5.44
C ILE A 359 -12.39 1.06 -6.68
N SER A 360 -11.68 2.15 -7.01
CA SER A 360 -10.76 2.26 -8.14
C SER A 360 -9.72 1.13 -8.14
N LYS A 361 -9.02 0.93 -7.03
CA LYS A 361 -8.03 -0.13 -6.85
C LYS A 361 -8.65 -1.52 -6.94
N SER A 362 -9.82 -1.73 -6.33
CA SER A 362 -10.51 -3.02 -6.36
C SER A 362 -10.87 -3.46 -7.79
N PHE A 363 -11.51 -2.57 -8.55
CA PHE A 363 -11.89 -2.86 -9.93
C PHE A 363 -10.71 -2.88 -10.90
N GLY A 364 -9.65 -2.12 -10.63
CA GLY A 364 -8.38 -2.23 -11.34
C GLY A 364 -7.80 -3.65 -11.25
N ARG A 365 -7.73 -4.21 -10.03
CA ARG A 365 -7.26 -5.59 -9.81
C ARG A 365 -8.15 -6.63 -10.46
N VAL A 366 -9.48 -6.52 -10.32
CA VAL A 366 -10.45 -7.46 -10.91
C VAL A 366 -10.39 -7.46 -12.44
N ASN A 367 -10.18 -6.30 -13.05
CA ASN A 367 -10.16 -6.11 -14.51
C ASN A 367 -8.76 -6.02 -15.10
N ASN A 368 -7.72 -6.35 -14.30
CA ASN A 368 -6.32 -6.42 -14.69
C ASN A 368 -5.78 -5.12 -15.33
N TYR A 369 -6.00 -3.98 -14.67
CA TYR A 369 -5.34 -2.72 -14.98
C TYR A 369 -4.95 -1.97 -13.71
N THR A 370 -3.92 -1.11 -13.84
CA THR A 370 -3.45 -0.26 -12.74
C THR A 370 -4.08 1.12 -12.81
N ILE A 371 -4.39 1.67 -11.66
CA ILE A 371 -4.85 3.06 -11.53
C ILE A 371 -3.74 3.91 -10.91
N ASN A 372 -3.78 5.21 -11.18
CA ASN A 372 -2.93 6.17 -10.49
C ASN A 372 -3.74 6.86 -9.38
N PRO A 373 -3.51 6.54 -8.09
CA PRO A 373 -4.30 7.10 -6.99
C PRO A 373 -4.26 8.63 -6.96
N SER A 374 -3.10 9.25 -7.18
CA SER A 374 -2.97 10.71 -7.16
C SER A 374 -3.76 11.37 -8.29
N GLN A 375 -3.82 10.73 -9.47
CA GLN A 375 -4.63 11.22 -10.58
C GLN A 375 -6.13 11.04 -10.33
N GLU A 376 -6.53 9.96 -9.66
CA GLU A 376 -7.91 9.77 -9.23
C GLU A 376 -8.35 10.84 -8.21
N LEU A 377 -7.44 11.30 -7.33
CA LEU A 377 -7.73 12.42 -6.43
C LEU A 377 -7.93 13.73 -7.21
N ILE A 378 -7.18 13.97 -8.27
CA ILE A 378 -7.39 15.12 -9.15
C ILE A 378 -8.78 15.02 -9.79
N ALA A 379 -9.16 13.86 -10.31
CA ALA A 379 -10.44 13.65 -10.98
C ALA A 379 -11.63 13.95 -10.05
N ILE A 380 -11.60 13.43 -8.81
CA ILE A 380 -12.68 13.67 -7.84
C ILE A 380 -12.63 15.10 -7.30
N GLY A 381 -11.44 15.66 -7.08
CA GLY A 381 -11.26 17.04 -6.65
C GLY A 381 -11.85 18.02 -7.65
N VAL A 382 -11.50 17.91 -8.94
CA VAL A 382 -12.06 18.76 -10.03
C VAL A 382 -13.57 18.58 -10.15
N THR A 383 -14.08 17.36 -10.01
CA THR A 383 -15.52 17.09 -10.04
C THR A 383 -16.27 17.85 -8.93
N ASN A 384 -15.76 17.82 -7.69
CA ASN A 384 -16.36 18.52 -6.56
C ASN A 384 -16.13 20.03 -6.56
N LEU A 385 -15.09 20.53 -7.25
CA LEU A 385 -14.88 21.96 -7.48
C LEU A 385 -15.86 22.52 -8.52
N ILE A 386 -16.10 21.80 -9.61
CA ILE A 386 -16.99 22.25 -10.71
C ILE A 386 -18.46 22.00 -10.37
N GLY A 387 -18.76 20.92 -9.65
CA GLY A 387 -20.13 20.51 -9.35
C GLY A 387 -21.04 21.58 -8.77
N PRO A 388 -20.62 22.33 -7.73
CA PRO A 388 -21.43 23.34 -7.06
C PRO A 388 -21.90 24.49 -7.96
N PHE A 389 -21.21 24.79 -9.06
CA PHE A 389 -21.68 25.76 -10.07
C PHE A 389 -22.98 25.31 -10.74
N PHE A 390 -23.25 24.03 -10.78
CA PHE A 390 -24.48 23.41 -11.27
C PHE A 390 -25.47 23.06 -10.15
N GLY A 391 -25.17 23.45 -8.90
CA GLY A 391 -25.95 23.10 -7.73
C GLY A 391 -25.69 21.68 -7.21
N ALA A 392 -24.57 21.05 -7.58
CA ALA A 392 -24.19 19.73 -7.06
C ALA A 392 -23.67 19.83 -5.64
N TYR A 393 -23.90 18.79 -4.86
CA TYR A 393 -23.28 18.57 -3.54
C TYR A 393 -22.17 17.51 -3.63
N PRO A 394 -21.40 17.25 -2.55
CA PRO A 394 -20.23 16.35 -2.63
C PRO A 394 -20.58 14.99 -3.23
N ALA A 395 -19.80 14.58 -4.23
CA ALA A 395 -19.97 13.36 -4.99
C ALA A 395 -18.68 12.55 -5.06
N THR A 396 -18.80 11.22 -5.04
CA THR A 396 -17.66 10.29 -5.08
C THR A 396 -17.98 9.06 -5.93
N GLY A 397 -17.02 8.12 -6.02
CA GLY A 397 -17.22 6.85 -6.70
C GLY A 397 -18.24 5.97 -6.00
N SER A 398 -19.05 5.22 -6.75
CA SER A 398 -20.03 4.29 -6.19
C SER A 398 -19.68 2.85 -6.50
N PHE A 399 -19.59 2.00 -5.47
CA PHE A 399 -19.25 0.59 -5.64
C PHE A 399 -20.30 -0.14 -6.50
N SER A 400 -21.60 0.01 -6.20
CA SER A 400 -22.66 -0.69 -6.91
C SER A 400 -22.75 -0.28 -8.39
N ARG A 401 -22.67 1.01 -8.69
CA ARG A 401 -22.69 1.53 -10.07
C ARG A 401 -21.46 1.12 -10.85
N THR A 402 -20.28 1.15 -10.20
CA THR A 402 -19.03 0.70 -10.79
C THR A 402 -19.06 -0.79 -11.12
N ALA A 403 -19.62 -1.62 -10.23
CA ALA A 403 -19.80 -3.05 -10.47
C ALA A 403 -20.74 -3.33 -11.68
N ILE A 404 -21.82 -2.56 -11.80
CA ILE A 404 -22.73 -2.66 -12.94
C ILE A 404 -22.00 -2.28 -14.23
N LYS A 405 -21.29 -1.15 -14.24
CA LYS A 405 -20.55 -0.63 -15.40
C LYS A 405 -19.48 -1.62 -15.87
N SER A 406 -18.72 -2.18 -14.94
CA SER A 406 -17.69 -3.19 -15.19
C SER A 406 -18.28 -4.45 -15.83
N LYS A 407 -19.36 -5.01 -15.24
CA LYS A 407 -20.02 -6.23 -15.74
C LYS A 407 -20.77 -6.00 -17.06
N ALA A 408 -21.21 -4.75 -17.33
CA ALA A 408 -21.84 -4.39 -18.60
C ALA A 408 -20.84 -4.33 -19.76
N GLY A 409 -19.53 -4.38 -19.46
CA GLY A 409 -18.49 -4.49 -20.49
C GLY A 409 -17.93 -3.17 -20.96
N VAL A 410 -17.89 -2.16 -20.10
CA VAL A 410 -17.28 -0.86 -20.36
C VAL A 410 -15.85 -0.99 -20.88
N ARG A 411 -15.50 -0.16 -21.85
CA ARG A 411 -14.18 -0.15 -22.48
C ARG A 411 -13.38 1.09 -22.12
N THR A 412 -14.03 2.25 -22.00
CA THR A 412 -13.35 3.52 -21.68
C THR A 412 -14.16 4.35 -20.67
N PRO A 413 -13.54 5.34 -20.02
CA PRO A 413 -14.25 6.29 -19.18
C PRO A 413 -15.32 7.10 -19.93
N PHE A 414 -15.28 7.18 -21.28
CA PHE A 414 -16.24 7.88 -22.13
C PHE A 414 -17.69 7.37 -21.95
N ALA A 415 -17.89 6.14 -21.48
CA ALA A 415 -19.20 5.66 -21.06
C ALA A 415 -19.91 6.60 -20.08
N GLY A 416 -19.13 7.40 -19.30
CA GLY A 416 -19.65 8.46 -18.43
C GLY A 416 -20.38 9.56 -19.19
N VAL A 417 -19.92 9.95 -20.36
CA VAL A 417 -20.59 10.95 -21.21
C VAL A 417 -21.97 10.44 -21.65
N ILE A 418 -22.05 9.17 -22.03
CA ILE A 418 -23.31 8.54 -22.45
C ILE A 418 -24.30 8.51 -21.25
N THR A 419 -23.79 8.16 -20.06
CA THR A 419 -24.57 8.25 -18.82
C THR A 419 -25.05 9.69 -18.56
N GLY A 420 -24.17 10.69 -18.76
CA GLY A 420 -24.50 12.11 -18.60
C GLY A 420 -25.61 12.59 -19.56
N VAL A 421 -25.58 12.15 -20.82
CA VAL A 421 -26.66 12.46 -21.80
C VAL A 421 -27.99 11.88 -21.32
N LEU A 422 -28.00 10.67 -20.77
CA LEU A 422 -29.22 10.04 -20.26
C LEU A 422 -29.76 10.76 -19.01
N ILE A 423 -28.88 11.22 -18.11
CA ILE A 423 -29.26 12.04 -16.96
C ILE A 423 -29.82 13.39 -17.44
N LEU A 424 -29.22 14.00 -18.46
CA LEU A 424 -29.72 15.23 -19.06
C LEU A 424 -31.12 15.05 -19.63
N LEU A 425 -31.36 13.94 -20.33
CA LEU A 425 -32.69 13.57 -20.83
C LEU A 425 -33.67 13.43 -19.64
N ALA A 426 -33.25 12.84 -18.55
CA ALA A 426 -34.08 12.70 -17.34
C ALA A 426 -34.46 14.07 -16.73
N ILE A 427 -33.47 14.99 -16.62
CA ILE A 427 -33.68 16.35 -16.09
C ILE A 427 -34.64 17.19 -16.96
N TYR A 428 -34.63 17.00 -18.28
CA TYR A 428 -35.45 17.82 -19.20
C TYR A 428 -36.75 17.16 -19.65
N ALA A 429 -36.80 15.81 -19.75
CA ALA A 429 -37.97 15.13 -20.33
C ALA A 429 -38.80 14.31 -19.33
N LEU A 430 -38.16 13.75 -18.26
CA LEU A 430 -38.82 12.79 -17.37
C LEU A 430 -39.30 13.38 -16.03
N THR A 431 -39.15 14.69 -15.82
CA THR A 431 -39.50 15.36 -14.54
C THR A 431 -40.97 15.18 -14.16
N ALA A 432 -41.89 15.14 -15.14
CA ALA A 432 -43.30 14.90 -14.88
C ALA A 432 -43.61 13.51 -14.31
N VAL A 433 -42.83 12.50 -14.66
CA VAL A 433 -42.97 11.13 -14.12
C VAL A 433 -42.45 11.07 -12.69
N PHE A 434 -41.40 11.82 -12.37
CA PHE A 434 -40.77 11.83 -11.06
C PHE A 434 -41.70 12.35 -9.95
N PHE A 435 -42.66 13.23 -10.30
CA PHE A 435 -43.66 13.73 -9.37
C PHE A 435 -44.39 12.61 -8.59
N TYR A 436 -44.71 11.50 -9.26
CA TYR A 436 -45.47 10.39 -8.69
C TYR A 436 -44.62 9.30 -7.99
N ILE A 437 -43.33 9.48 -7.91
CA ILE A 437 -42.44 8.52 -7.19
C ILE A 437 -42.71 8.65 -5.68
N SER A 438 -43.03 7.53 -5.01
CA SER A 438 -43.23 7.48 -3.56
C SER A 438 -41.89 7.49 -2.83
N LYS A 439 -41.78 8.28 -1.75
CA LYS A 439 -40.62 8.31 -0.84
C LYS A 439 -40.36 6.95 -0.20
N ALA A 440 -41.40 6.19 0.17
CA ALA A 440 -41.26 4.86 0.74
C ALA A 440 -40.58 3.87 -0.24
N VAL A 441 -40.85 4.00 -1.56
CA VAL A 441 -40.20 3.17 -2.60
C VAL A 441 -38.73 3.56 -2.75
N LEU A 442 -38.40 4.85 -2.65
CA LEU A 442 -37.00 5.29 -2.68
C LEU A 442 -36.22 4.79 -1.45
N ALA A 443 -36.85 4.83 -0.27
CA ALA A 443 -36.28 4.26 0.95
C ALA A 443 -35.99 2.75 0.79
N ALA A 444 -36.94 2.00 0.18
CA ALA A 444 -36.73 0.59 -0.15
C ALA A 444 -35.54 0.35 -1.09
N VAL A 445 -35.38 1.22 -2.09
CA VAL A 445 -34.24 1.16 -3.02
C VAL A 445 -32.91 1.46 -2.32
N ILE A 446 -32.89 2.45 -1.42
CA ILE A 446 -31.68 2.77 -0.62
C ILE A 446 -31.32 1.57 0.27
N ILE A 447 -32.26 1.04 1.04
CA ILE A 447 -32.06 -0.13 1.91
C ILE A 447 -31.49 -1.31 1.11
N HIS A 448 -32.09 -1.59 -0.06
CA HIS A 448 -31.64 -2.68 -0.92
C HIS A 448 -30.22 -2.45 -1.46
N ALA A 449 -29.90 -1.22 -1.86
CA ALA A 449 -28.58 -0.89 -2.43
C ALA A 449 -27.47 -0.91 -1.38
N VAL A 450 -27.75 -0.45 -0.17
CA VAL A 450 -26.80 -0.35 0.93
C VAL A 450 -26.63 -1.68 1.66
N GLY A 451 -27.66 -2.53 1.69
CA GLY A 451 -27.59 -3.88 2.28
C GLY A 451 -26.48 -4.76 1.69
N ASP A 452 -26.13 -4.54 0.43
CA ASP A 452 -25.03 -5.28 -0.23
C ASP A 452 -23.63 -4.85 0.25
N LEU A 453 -23.50 -3.76 1.01
CA LEU A 453 -22.24 -3.26 1.56
C LEU A 453 -21.90 -3.86 2.93
N ILE A 454 -22.87 -4.51 3.58
CA ILE A 454 -22.67 -5.20 4.86
C ILE A 454 -21.80 -6.42 4.65
N LEU A 455 -20.70 -6.49 5.39
CA LEU A 455 -19.74 -7.58 5.29
C LEU A 455 -20.36 -8.90 5.78
N PRO A 456 -20.33 -9.97 4.97
CA PRO A 456 -20.82 -11.27 5.42
C PRO A 456 -19.90 -11.88 6.50
N ILE A 457 -20.51 -12.60 7.47
CA ILE A 457 -19.82 -13.21 8.62
C ILE A 457 -18.64 -14.11 8.20
N GLY A 458 -18.73 -14.76 7.04
CA GLY A 458 -17.63 -15.58 6.50
C GLY A 458 -16.36 -14.79 6.22
N GLN A 459 -16.46 -13.53 5.81
CA GLN A 459 -15.28 -12.65 5.60
C GLN A 459 -14.71 -12.16 6.94
N LEU A 460 -15.55 -11.91 7.95
CA LEU A 460 -15.07 -11.61 9.30
C LEU A 460 -14.23 -12.76 9.87
N TYR A 461 -14.69 -13.99 9.65
CA TYR A 461 -13.91 -15.17 10.05
C TYR A 461 -12.59 -15.31 9.29
N ALA A 462 -12.56 -14.88 8.03
CA ALA A 462 -11.31 -14.82 7.26
C ALA A 462 -10.33 -13.79 7.86
N PHE A 463 -10.80 -12.61 8.31
CA PHE A 463 -9.97 -11.65 9.04
C PHE A 463 -9.40 -12.24 10.32
N TRP A 464 -10.22 -12.94 11.11
CA TRP A 464 -9.79 -13.61 12.34
C TRP A 464 -8.68 -14.63 12.10
N LYS A 465 -8.75 -15.39 11.00
CA LYS A 465 -7.70 -16.37 10.64
C LYS A 465 -6.36 -15.73 10.26
N VAL A 466 -6.39 -14.53 9.66
CA VAL A 466 -5.19 -13.83 9.21
C VAL A 466 -4.60 -12.99 10.34
N SER A 467 -5.43 -12.18 10.99
CA SER A 467 -5.02 -11.31 12.09
C SER A 467 -6.20 -11.10 13.06
N PRO A 468 -6.15 -11.65 14.26
CA PRO A 468 -7.21 -11.43 15.25
C PRO A 468 -7.41 -9.95 15.60
N LEU A 469 -6.32 -9.15 15.64
CA LEU A 469 -6.41 -7.70 15.88
C LEU A 469 -7.21 -6.98 14.81
N ASP A 470 -7.07 -7.36 13.55
CA ASP A 470 -7.81 -6.77 12.43
C ASP A 470 -9.31 -7.09 12.53
N ALA A 471 -9.66 -8.29 12.99
CA ALA A 471 -11.05 -8.64 13.25
C ALA A 471 -11.63 -7.83 14.44
N LEU A 472 -10.83 -7.58 15.49
CA LEU A 472 -11.25 -6.73 16.62
C LEU A 472 -11.43 -5.27 16.20
N ILE A 473 -10.55 -4.72 15.33
CA ILE A 473 -10.70 -3.37 14.78
C ILE A 473 -12.01 -3.27 13.99
N PHE A 474 -12.33 -4.29 13.17
CA PHE A 474 -13.56 -4.33 12.42
C PHE A 474 -14.80 -4.32 13.34
N VAL A 475 -14.87 -5.24 14.28
CA VAL A 475 -16.02 -5.35 15.20
C VAL A 475 -16.16 -4.10 16.07
N GLY A 476 -15.06 -3.63 16.66
CA GLY A 476 -15.04 -2.41 17.46
C GLY A 476 -15.46 -1.18 16.66
N GLY A 477 -15.00 -1.04 15.42
CA GLY A 477 -15.39 0.04 14.53
C GLY A 477 -16.89 0.05 14.22
N VAL A 478 -17.46 -1.11 13.89
CA VAL A 478 -18.92 -1.24 13.67
C VAL A 478 -19.72 -0.86 14.92
N ILE A 479 -19.30 -1.33 16.09
CA ILE A 479 -19.97 -1.00 17.37
C ILE A 479 -19.92 0.51 17.61
N ILE A 480 -18.73 1.14 17.45
CA ILE A 480 -18.57 2.58 17.67
C ILE A 480 -19.50 3.37 16.74
N ILE A 481 -19.57 3.03 15.45
CA ILE A 481 -20.45 3.70 14.49
C ILE A 481 -21.93 3.60 14.93
N ILE A 482 -22.36 2.44 15.36
CA ILE A 482 -23.76 2.23 15.79
C ILE A 482 -24.10 3.04 17.04
N PHE A 483 -23.15 3.17 17.98
CA PHE A 483 -23.42 3.84 19.26
C PHE A 483 -23.06 5.34 19.26
N THR A 484 -22.33 5.84 18.27
CA THR A 484 -21.93 7.25 18.18
C THR A 484 -22.36 7.85 16.83
N SER A 485 -21.40 8.10 15.94
CA SER A 485 -21.62 8.59 14.58
C SER A 485 -20.68 7.92 13.60
N ILE A 486 -20.99 8.05 12.31
CA ILE A 486 -20.15 7.53 11.21
C ILE A 486 -18.76 8.17 11.26
N GLU A 487 -18.67 9.49 11.50
CA GLU A 487 -17.39 10.23 11.55
C GLU A 487 -16.49 9.73 12.68
N ILE A 488 -17.03 9.64 13.91
CA ILE A 488 -16.26 9.18 15.08
C ILE A 488 -15.77 7.75 14.84
N GLY A 489 -16.61 6.90 14.26
CA GLY A 489 -16.21 5.53 13.92
C GLY A 489 -15.05 5.46 12.95
N ILE A 490 -15.02 6.29 11.90
CA ILE A 490 -13.90 6.40 10.97
C ILE A 490 -12.64 6.86 11.70
N TYR A 491 -12.72 7.95 12.46
CA TYR A 491 -11.56 8.48 13.17
C TYR A 491 -10.95 7.44 14.10
N VAL A 492 -11.77 6.79 14.93
CA VAL A 492 -11.27 5.78 15.87
C VAL A 492 -10.65 4.58 15.14
N THR A 493 -11.32 4.04 14.12
CA THR A 493 -10.78 2.88 13.40
C THR A 493 -9.48 3.19 12.67
N VAL A 494 -9.35 4.36 12.05
CA VAL A 494 -8.11 4.80 11.37
C VAL A 494 -7.01 5.05 12.40
N CYS A 495 -7.30 5.77 13.50
CA CYS A 495 -6.32 6.03 14.56
C CYS A 495 -5.83 4.75 15.24
N VAL A 496 -6.75 3.82 15.57
CA VAL A 496 -6.36 2.53 16.17
C VAL A 496 -5.53 1.70 15.19
N SER A 497 -5.90 1.67 13.91
CA SER A 497 -5.12 0.96 12.89
C SER A 497 -3.72 1.55 12.73
N ALA A 498 -3.59 2.88 12.71
CA ALA A 498 -2.30 3.57 12.67
C ALA A 498 -1.48 3.29 13.95
N ALA A 499 -2.12 3.30 15.12
CA ALA A 499 -1.47 2.95 16.38
C ALA A 499 -0.95 1.50 16.39
N VAL A 500 -1.72 0.55 15.89
CA VAL A 500 -1.29 -0.86 15.74
C VAL A 500 -0.10 -0.97 14.78
N LEU A 501 -0.12 -0.24 13.66
CA LEU A 501 1.00 -0.19 12.72
C LEU A 501 2.26 0.35 13.39
N LEU A 502 2.16 1.48 14.08
CA LEU A 502 3.28 2.09 14.82
C LEU A 502 3.80 1.16 15.93
N PHE A 503 2.89 0.49 16.64
CA PHE A 503 3.28 -0.47 17.68
C PHE A 503 4.05 -1.67 17.09
N ARG A 504 3.61 -2.22 15.95
CA ARG A 504 4.33 -3.29 15.25
C ARG A 504 5.74 -2.87 14.85
N ILE A 505 5.88 -1.65 14.32
CA ILE A 505 7.19 -1.10 13.94
C ILE A 505 8.07 -0.88 15.19
N ALA A 506 7.52 -0.29 16.26
CA ALA A 506 8.27 0.05 17.47
C ALA A 506 8.67 -1.18 18.31
N LYS A 507 7.88 -2.25 18.22
CA LYS A 507 8.11 -3.52 18.95
C LYS A 507 8.52 -4.66 18.01
N ALA A 508 9.17 -4.32 16.89
CA ALA A 508 9.74 -5.33 16.02
C ALA A 508 10.85 -6.09 16.77
N HIS A 509 10.83 -7.42 16.68
CA HIS A 509 11.81 -8.30 17.29
C HIS A 509 12.84 -8.71 16.25
N GLY A 510 14.10 -8.80 16.67
CA GLY A 510 15.16 -9.41 15.88
C GLY A 510 15.33 -10.89 16.21
N GLU A 511 16.25 -11.53 15.51
CA GLU A 511 16.50 -12.96 15.65
C GLU A 511 17.98 -13.23 15.78
N PHE A 512 18.38 -14.00 16.81
CA PHE A 512 19.71 -14.58 16.88
C PHE A 512 19.77 -15.82 15.98
N LEU A 513 20.74 -15.84 15.08
CA LEU A 513 20.90 -16.88 14.10
C LEU A 513 22.03 -17.83 14.46
N GLY A 514 21.75 -19.10 14.33
CA GLY A 514 22.77 -20.13 14.34
C GLY A 514 22.90 -20.86 13.01
N ARG A 515 23.96 -21.59 12.85
CA ARG A 515 24.33 -22.29 11.63
C ARG A 515 23.86 -23.74 11.64
N ILE A 516 23.29 -24.17 10.53
CA ILE A 516 23.03 -25.58 10.22
C ILE A 516 23.68 -25.92 8.88
N LYS A 517 24.43 -27.03 8.83
CA LYS A 517 24.96 -27.56 7.58
C LYS A 517 23.89 -28.45 6.93
N VAL A 518 23.49 -28.08 5.72
CA VAL A 518 22.49 -28.81 4.93
C VAL A 518 23.18 -29.43 3.74
N GLN A 519 22.89 -30.69 3.51
CA GLN A 519 23.38 -31.44 2.38
C GLN A 519 22.26 -31.61 1.34
N THR A 520 22.54 -31.36 0.09
CA THR A 520 21.59 -31.56 -1.00
C THR A 520 21.28 -33.05 -1.16
N ILE A 521 20.06 -33.41 -1.61
CA ILE A 521 19.63 -34.81 -1.80
C ILE A 521 20.62 -35.64 -2.63
N ASN A 522 21.32 -34.99 -3.55
CA ASN A 522 22.34 -35.64 -4.39
C ASN A 522 23.70 -35.81 -3.69
N GLY A 523 23.87 -35.40 -2.45
CA GLY A 523 25.07 -35.59 -1.62
C GLY A 523 26.31 -34.78 -2.05
N LYS A 524 26.24 -33.99 -3.13
CA LYS A 524 27.38 -33.28 -3.70
C LYS A 524 27.59 -31.88 -3.17
N ASP A 525 26.51 -31.20 -2.73
CA ASP A 525 26.60 -29.81 -2.30
C ASP A 525 26.24 -29.68 -0.80
N GLN A 526 27.17 -29.14 -0.04
CA GLN A 526 26.95 -28.74 1.36
C GLN A 526 26.92 -27.23 1.43
N ARG A 527 25.87 -26.69 2.06
CA ARG A 527 25.74 -25.27 2.31
C ARG A 527 25.34 -24.97 3.76
N ASN A 528 25.76 -23.82 4.25
CA ASN A 528 25.28 -23.33 5.53
C ASN A 528 23.91 -22.67 5.34
N ILE A 529 22.99 -22.97 6.25
CA ILE A 529 21.73 -22.24 6.37
C ILE A 529 21.70 -21.60 7.75
N TRP A 530 21.26 -20.36 7.80
CA TRP A 530 21.13 -19.57 9.01
C TRP A 530 19.67 -19.56 9.47
N LEU A 531 19.41 -20.14 10.62
CA LEU A 531 18.07 -20.25 11.22
C LEU A 531 18.05 -19.59 12.59
N PRO A 532 16.88 -19.05 13.03
CA PRO A 532 16.71 -18.58 14.39
C PRO A 532 16.95 -19.67 15.41
N GLU A 533 17.69 -19.37 16.47
CA GLU A 533 17.99 -20.33 17.54
C GLU A 533 16.73 -20.80 18.28
N ASN A 534 15.68 -19.98 18.32
CA ASN A 534 14.42 -20.26 19.02
C ASN A 534 13.34 -20.87 18.12
N HIS A 535 13.63 -21.17 16.85
CA HIS A 535 12.71 -21.73 15.86
C HIS A 535 11.39 -20.96 15.69
N GLN A 536 11.37 -19.64 15.93
CA GLN A 536 10.16 -18.80 15.77
C GLN A 536 9.72 -18.63 14.31
N ASP A 537 10.60 -18.93 13.36
CA ASP A 537 10.31 -18.96 11.93
C ASP A 537 9.49 -20.18 11.47
N GLY A 538 9.17 -21.10 12.41
CA GLY A 538 8.49 -22.36 12.11
C GLY A 538 9.42 -23.46 11.58
N SER A 539 10.75 -23.28 11.66
CA SER A 539 11.72 -24.34 11.36
C SER A 539 11.55 -25.50 12.36
N ASN A 540 11.99 -26.70 11.91
CA ASN A 540 11.81 -27.91 12.72
C ASN A 540 12.58 -27.84 14.06
N PRO A 541 11.88 -27.86 15.22
CA PRO A 541 12.51 -27.75 16.53
C PRO A 541 13.48 -28.90 16.88
N LEU A 542 13.47 -30.00 16.13
CA LEU A 542 14.39 -31.12 16.30
C LEU A 542 15.80 -30.82 15.72
N LEU A 543 15.95 -29.77 14.95
CA LEU A 543 17.23 -29.37 14.40
C LEU A 543 18.04 -28.67 15.49
N SER A 544 19.30 -29.13 15.70
CA SER A 544 20.23 -28.45 16.58
C SER A 544 20.89 -27.28 15.86
N VAL A 545 20.41 -26.07 16.14
CA VAL A 545 21.00 -24.83 15.64
C VAL A 545 22.24 -24.49 16.46
N GLN A 546 23.39 -24.35 15.86
CA GLN A 546 24.64 -24.12 16.56
C GLN A 546 25.17 -22.72 16.33
N SER A 547 25.70 -22.08 17.39
CA SER A 547 26.47 -20.84 17.22
C SER A 547 27.65 -21.08 16.24
N PRO A 548 27.97 -20.13 15.37
CA PRO A 548 29.04 -20.28 14.37
C PRO A 548 30.40 -20.52 15.02
N TYR A 549 30.70 -19.83 16.10
CA TYR A 549 31.90 -19.95 16.92
C TYR A 549 31.64 -19.48 18.36
N PRO A 550 32.29 -20.03 19.40
CA PRO A 550 32.09 -19.57 20.78
C PRO A 550 32.41 -18.07 20.94
N GLY A 551 31.43 -17.30 21.42
CA GLY A 551 31.55 -15.85 21.60
C GLY A 551 31.25 -15.01 20.33
N VAL A 552 30.84 -15.62 19.22
CA VAL A 552 30.43 -14.95 17.98
C VAL A 552 28.92 -15.07 17.84
N PHE A 553 28.24 -13.92 17.69
CA PHE A 553 26.80 -13.85 17.57
C PHE A 553 26.38 -13.22 16.25
N VAL A 554 25.35 -13.79 15.62
CA VAL A 554 24.71 -13.26 14.40
C VAL A 554 23.33 -12.82 14.78
N TYR A 555 23.00 -11.55 14.54
CA TYR A 555 21.69 -10.98 14.81
C TYR A 555 21.07 -10.41 13.55
N ARG A 556 19.87 -10.84 13.23
CA ARG A 556 19.09 -10.38 12.08
C ARG A 556 18.02 -9.41 12.52
N PHE A 557 18.00 -8.22 11.89
CA PHE A 557 16.89 -7.30 12.00
C PHE A 557 15.72 -7.79 11.13
N THR A 558 14.49 -7.73 11.64
CA THR A 558 13.29 -8.11 10.88
C THR A 558 12.66 -6.91 10.15
N GLU A 559 12.93 -5.69 10.61
CA GLU A 559 12.42 -4.43 10.09
C GLU A 559 13.53 -3.40 9.91
N SER A 560 13.22 -2.23 9.34
CA SER A 560 14.15 -1.09 9.27
C SER A 560 14.60 -0.66 10.65
N PHE A 561 15.86 -0.27 10.78
CA PHE A 561 16.47 0.15 12.04
C PHE A 561 16.35 1.66 12.22
N ILE A 562 15.30 2.12 12.89
CA ILE A 562 14.91 3.53 13.03
C ILE A 562 14.74 3.91 14.50
N TYR A 563 14.65 5.22 14.78
CA TYR A 563 14.51 5.75 16.14
C TYR A 563 13.38 5.12 16.97
N ALA A 564 12.31 4.65 16.32
CA ALA A 564 11.14 4.08 17.00
C ALA A 564 11.41 2.70 17.59
N ASN A 565 12.33 1.90 17.00
CA ASN A 565 12.61 0.53 17.42
C ASN A 565 14.08 0.29 17.83
N ALA A 566 14.95 1.27 17.63
CA ALA A 566 16.38 1.10 17.87
C ALA A 566 16.71 0.60 19.29
N ASN A 567 16.16 1.26 20.31
CA ASN A 567 16.37 0.82 21.69
C ASN A 567 15.83 -0.59 21.96
N HIS A 568 14.68 -0.93 21.37
CA HIS A 568 14.08 -2.26 21.58
C HIS A 568 14.98 -3.38 21.05
N TYR A 569 15.47 -3.23 19.80
CA TYR A 569 16.42 -4.17 19.19
C TYR A 569 17.73 -4.26 19.99
N THR A 570 18.28 -3.12 20.37
CA THR A 570 19.58 -3.09 21.03
C THR A 570 19.54 -3.59 22.48
N ASP A 571 18.48 -3.31 23.22
CA ASP A 571 18.27 -3.89 24.56
C ASP A 571 18.18 -5.42 24.48
N GLU A 572 17.46 -5.96 23.50
CA GLU A 572 17.36 -7.40 23.26
C GLU A 572 18.74 -8.01 22.96
N VAL A 573 19.52 -7.36 22.08
CA VAL A 573 20.89 -7.80 21.74
C VAL A 573 21.79 -7.80 22.97
N VAL A 574 21.80 -6.71 23.73
CA VAL A 574 22.66 -6.55 24.91
C VAL A 574 22.28 -7.55 26.01
N ASP A 575 20.99 -7.70 26.26
CA ASP A 575 20.50 -8.64 27.31
C ASP A 575 20.80 -10.10 26.96
N TYR A 576 20.63 -10.47 25.68
CA TYR A 576 20.96 -11.81 25.22
C TYR A 576 22.48 -12.09 25.33
N ILE A 577 23.31 -11.19 24.81
CA ILE A 577 24.78 -11.34 24.81
C ILE A 577 25.30 -11.43 26.25
N LYS A 578 24.83 -10.58 27.16
CA LYS A 578 25.24 -10.62 28.58
C LYS A 578 24.83 -11.92 29.30
N ARG A 579 23.72 -12.55 28.87
CA ARG A 579 23.32 -13.86 29.39
C ARG A 579 24.16 -15.02 28.82
N ALA A 580 24.48 -14.92 27.51
CA ALA A 580 25.19 -15.97 26.79
C ALA A 580 26.72 -15.92 27.02
N THR A 581 27.26 -14.79 27.46
CA THR A 581 28.70 -14.60 27.66
C THR A 581 29.04 -14.24 29.10
N ARG A 582 30.28 -14.46 29.47
CA ARG A 582 30.86 -13.95 30.73
C ARG A 582 31.60 -12.66 30.49
N LYS A 583 31.65 -11.76 31.50
CA LYS A 583 32.49 -10.55 31.48
C LYS A 583 33.97 -10.97 31.48
N THR A 584 34.78 -10.39 30.58
CA THR A 584 36.18 -10.80 30.47
C THR A 584 36.99 -10.39 31.70
N HIS A 585 36.74 -9.18 32.21
CA HIS A 585 37.38 -8.71 33.46
C HIS A 585 36.32 -8.31 34.47
N VAL A 586 36.49 -8.73 35.70
CA VAL A 586 35.61 -8.39 36.81
C VAL A 586 36.14 -7.15 37.50
N ASP A 587 35.36 -6.09 37.56
CA ASP A 587 35.73 -4.86 38.25
C ASP A 587 35.84 -5.12 39.75
N VAL A 588 37.00 -4.85 40.30
CA VAL A 588 37.24 -4.93 41.76
C VAL A 588 37.04 -3.55 42.33
N PHE A 589 35.99 -3.39 43.11
CA PHE A 589 35.69 -2.14 43.83
C PHE A 589 36.44 -2.14 45.16
N ALA A 590 37.14 -1.04 45.51
CA ALA A 590 37.91 -0.91 46.70
C ALA A 590 37.06 -1.06 47.99
N LYS A 591 35.82 -0.62 47.95
CA LYS A 591 34.79 -0.81 48.98
C LYS A 591 33.48 -1.31 48.40
N PRO A 592 32.72 -2.16 49.10
CA PRO A 592 31.42 -2.65 48.61
C PRO A 592 30.43 -1.53 48.26
N GLY A 593 30.54 -0.34 48.91
CA GLY A 593 29.68 0.81 48.63
C GLY A 593 30.06 1.62 47.38
N ASP A 594 31.22 1.41 46.80
CA ASP A 594 31.67 2.13 45.62
C ASP A 594 31.03 1.53 44.34
N ARG A 595 30.45 0.36 44.48
CA ARG A 595 29.79 -0.35 43.38
C ARG A 595 28.39 0.23 43.12
N PRO A 596 28.07 0.67 41.92
CA PRO A 596 26.71 1.08 41.57
C PRO A 596 25.70 -0.05 41.73
N TRP A 597 24.46 0.28 42.14
CA TRP A 597 23.39 -0.71 42.36
C TRP A 597 23.02 -1.49 41.12
N ASN A 598 23.21 -0.90 39.96
CA ASN A 598 22.86 -1.43 38.62
C ASN A 598 24.08 -2.00 37.87
N ASP A 599 25.24 -2.14 38.50
CA ASP A 599 26.39 -2.80 37.87
C ASP A 599 26.07 -4.27 37.53
N PRO A 600 26.24 -4.70 36.26
CA PRO A 600 25.82 -6.02 35.78
C PRO A 600 26.72 -7.19 36.22
N GLY A 601 27.77 -6.96 36.97
CA GLY A 601 28.67 -8.03 37.40
C GLY A 601 28.14 -8.84 38.60
N PRO A 602 28.84 -9.95 38.99
CA PRO A 602 28.46 -10.75 40.14
C PRO A 602 28.61 -9.92 41.45
N ARG A 603 27.58 -9.95 42.30
CA ARG A 603 27.54 -9.13 43.52
C ARG A 603 28.56 -9.57 44.60
N LYS A 604 28.93 -10.84 44.63
CA LYS A 604 29.96 -11.36 45.51
C LYS A 604 31.15 -11.80 44.64
N PHE A 605 32.32 -11.22 44.91
CA PHE A 605 33.55 -11.69 44.31
C PHE A 605 33.84 -13.06 44.90
N ASN A 606 33.57 -14.11 44.14
CA ASN A 606 33.99 -15.46 44.43
C ASN A 606 34.89 -15.92 43.29
N PRO A 607 36.21 -15.95 43.51
CA PRO A 607 37.17 -16.35 42.47
C PRO A 607 36.88 -17.75 41.94
N ASP A 608 36.41 -18.65 42.77
CA ASP A 608 36.10 -20.03 42.38
C ASP A 608 34.86 -20.07 41.45
N ALA A 609 33.80 -19.28 41.71
CA ALA A 609 32.63 -19.20 40.87
C ALA A 609 32.92 -18.53 39.49
N ILE A 610 33.92 -17.65 39.43
CA ILE A 610 34.39 -17.06 38.17
C ILE A 610 35.21 -18.06 37.36
N ALA A 611 36.03 -18.88 38.02
CA ALA A 611 36.78 -19.94 37.38
C ALA A 611 35.89 -21.10 36.90
N GLU A 612 34.75 -21.31 37.51
CA GLU A 612 33.73 -22.30 37.12
C GLU A 612 32.81 -21.85 35.98
N ASP A 613 32.77 -20.54 35.65
CA ASP A 613 31.90 -20.03 34.55
C ASP A 613 32.50 -20.42 33.18
N THR A 614 31.91 -21.43 32.56
CA THR A 614 32.32 -22.02 31.30
C THR A 614 31.78 -21.24 30.09
N ARG A 615 31.00 -20.15 30.27
CA ARG A 615 30.51 -19.34 29.16
C ARG A 615 31.65 -18.68 28.41
N PRO A 616 31.56 -18.56 27.07
CA PRO A 616 32.57 -17.88 26.26
C PRO A 616 32.65 -16.39 26.58
N THR A 617 33.78 -15.75 26.31
CA THR A 617 33.89 -14.28 26.23
C THR A 617 33.37 -13.78 24.90
N LEU A 618 32.81 -12.54 24.85
CA LEU A 618 32.35 -11.90 23.61
C LEU A 618 33.53 -11.62 22.69
N LYS A 619 33.45 -12.07 21.44
CA LYS A 619 34.50 -11.91 20.44
C LYS A 619 34.04 -11.05 19.25
N ALA A 620 32.87 -11.35 18.70
CA ALA A 620 32.35 -10.63 17.55
C ALA A 620 30.82 -10.61 17.52
N ILE A 621 30.29 -9.55 16.89
CA ILE A 621 28.88 -9.39 16.58
C ILE A 621 28.72 -9.12 15.10
N ILE A 622 27.86 -9.89 14.47
CA ILE A 622 27.53 -9.78 13.05
C ILE A 622 26.05 -9.37 12.94
N PHE A 623 25.79 -8.19 12.37
CA PHE A 623 24.47 -7.73 12.10
C PHE A 623 24.05 -8.08 10.67
N ASP A 624 23.03 -8.90 10.52
CA ASP A 624 22.39 -9.16 9.25
C ASP A 624 21.39 -8.02 8.95
N MET A 625 21.80 -7.12 8.04
CA MET A 625 21.08 -5.94 7.62
C MET A 625 20.19 -6.19 6.38
N SER A 626 19.98 -7.44 5.99
CA SER A 626 19.26 -7.80 4.75
C SER A 626 17.81 -7.29 4.70
N SER A 627 17.16 -7.11 5.85
CA SER A 627 15.81 -6.56 5.99
C SER A 627 15.79 -5.05 6.26
N VAL A 628 16.94 -4.44 6.54
CA VAL A 628 17.03 -3.01 6.86
C VAL A 628 17.01 -2.20 5.57
N THR A 629 15.98 -1.38 5.40
CA THR A 629 15.82 -0.49 4.24
C THR A 629 16.10 0.96 4.58
N HIS A 630 16.17 1.31 5.86
CA HIS A 630 16.43 2.66 6.31
C HIS A 630 17.10 2.66 7.69
N VAL A 631 18.00 3.64 7.88
CA VAL A 631 18.68 3.93 9.14
C VAL A 631 18.66 5.44 9.35
N ASP A 632 18.45 5.89 10.58
CA ASP A 632 18.43 7.32 10.92
C ASP A 632 19.52 7.69 11.92
N VAL A 633 19.70 8.99 12.16
CA VAL A 633 20.75 9.52 13.05
C VAL A 633 20.61 9.01 14.48
N THR A 634 19.37 8.88 14.98
CA THR A 634 19.11 8.41 16.36
C THR A 634 19.49 6.93 16.50
N SER A 635 19.07 6.12 15.55
CA SER A 635 19.39 4.68 15.56
C SER A 635 20.88 4.40 15.43
N THR A 636 21.60 5.20 14.62
CA THR A 636 23.07 5.10 14.54
C THR A 636 23.74 5.47 15.86
N GLN A 637 23.27 6.51 16.56
CA GLN A 637 23.79 6.86 17.88
C GLN A 637 23.57 5.75 18.92
N VAL A 638 22.36 5.16 18.96
CA VAL A 638 22.06 4.02 19.83
C VAL A 638 23.00 2.84 19.55
N LEU A 639 23.34 2.61 18.27
CA LEU A 639 24.28 1.57 17.91
C LEU A 639 25.69 1.84 18.44
N VAL A 640 26.14 3.10 18.41
CA VAL A 640 27.42 3.51 19.04
C VAL A 640 27.41 3.28 20.55
N ASP A 641 26.29 3.60 21.21
CA ASP A 641 26.14 3.41 22.65
C ASP A 641 26.20 1.94 23.04
N VAL A 642 25.56 1.06 22.25
CA VAL A 642 25.64 -0.40 22.41
C VAL A 642 27.06 -0.92 22.17
N LYS A 643 27.73 -0.42 21.13
CA LYS A 643 29.14 -0.72 20.88
C LYS A 643 29.97 -0.41 22.11
N ASN A 644 29.89 0.80 22.63
CA ASN A 644 30.65 1.22 23.81
C ASN A 644 30.31 0.37 25.06
N GLN A 645 29.07 -0.07 25.19
CA GLN A 645 28.62 -0.90 26.31
C GLN A 645 29.19 -2.33 26.22
N LEU A 646 29.17 -2.93 25.03
CA LEU A 646 29.64 -4.29 24.82
C LEU A 646 31.18 -4.36 24.73
N ASP A 647 31.83 -3.32 24.20
CA ASP A 647 33.30 -3.20 24.27
C ASP A 647 33.80 -3.12 25.74
N ARG A 648 33.08 -2.39 26.62
CA ARG A 648 33.39 -2.43 28.09
C ARG A 648 33.14 -3.79 28.72
N TRP A 649 32.13 -4.52 28.23
CA TRP A 649 31.83 -5.87 28.73
C TRP A 649 32.94 -6.84 28.36
N ALA A 650 33.52 -6.73 27.18
CA ALA A 650 34.59 -7.58 26.67
C ALA A 650 36.00 -7.11 27.06
N SER A 651 36.15 -5.90 27.61
CA SER A 651 37.46 -5.34 27.96
C SER A 651 38.27 -6.31 28.87
N PRO A 652 39.62 -6.53 28.62
CA PRO A 652 40.47 -5.84 27.66
C PRO A 652 40.41 -6.37 26.22
N ASP A 653 39.66 -7.40 25.94
CA ASP A 653 39.47 -7.92 24.59
C ASP A 653 38.69 -6.89 23.73
N THR A 654 38.97 -6.82 22.45
CA THR A 654 38.24 -5.97 21.49
C THR A 654 37.17 -6.79 20.80
N VAL A 655 35.94 -6.21 20.68
CA VAL A 655 34.83 -6.82 19.95
C VAL A 655 34.91 -6.45 18.47
N GLN A 656 34.82 -7.45 17.61
CA GLN A 656 34.73 -7.22 16.16
C GLN A 656 33.26 -6.96 15.76
N TRP A 657 33.04 -5.92 14.95
CA TRP A 657 31.72 -5.52 14.47
C TRP A 657 31.63 -5.69 12.97
N HIS A 658 30.69 -6.51 12.51
CA HIS A 658 30.51 -6.82 11.10
C HIS A 658 29.06 -6.63 10.68
N PHE A 659 28.87 -6.21 9.42
CA PHE A 659 27.57 -5.94 8.83
C PHE A 659 27.43 -6.74 7.54
N ALA A 660 26.40 -7.56 7.43
CA ALA A 660 26.14 -8.41 6.29
C ALA A 660 24.87 -7.98 5.55
N GLY A 661 24.83 -8.15 4.23
CA GLY A 661 23.63 -8.02 3.43
C GLY A 661 23.10 -6.59 3.26
N ILE A 662 23.93 -5.56 3.39
CA ILE A 662 23.51 -4.16 3.17
C ILE A 662 23.14 -3.97 1.71
N ARG A 663 21.90 -3.51 1.46
CA ARG A 663 21.35 -3.32 0.09
C ARG A 663 21.39 -1.88 -0.40
N ASP A 664 21.52 -0.90 0.53
CA ASP A 664 21.47 0.52 0.22
C ASP A 664 22.80 1.19 0.56
N ARG A 665 23.40 1.88 -0.43
CA ARG A 665 24.65 2.62 -0.27
C ARG A 665 24.55 3.74 0.79
N TRP A 666 23.35 4.29 1.03
CA TRP A 666 23.13 5.31 2.05
C TRP A 666 23.23 4.74 3.48
N ILE A 667 22.77 3.50 3.68
CA ILE A 667 22.95 2.77 4.94
C ILE A 667 24.42 2.49 5.18
N LYS A 668 25.15 2.02 4.17
CA LYS A 668 26.58 1.76 4.23
C LYS A 668 27.36 3.01 4.63
N ARG A 669 27.07 4.14 3.96
CA ARG A 669 27.63 5.46 4.31
C ARG A 669 27.32 5.86 5.76
N ALA A 670 26.07 5.68 6.22
CA ALA A 670 25.68 6.03 7.59
C ALA A 670 26.46 5.21 8.63
N LEU A 671 26.65 3.92 8.40
CA LEU A 671 27.43 3.03 9.28
C LEU A 671 28.93 3.34 9.21
N ALA A 672 29.46 3.69 8.05
CA ALA A 672 30.86 4.10 7.89
C ALA A 672 31.14 5.42 8.64
N ALA A 673 30.20 6.38 8.57
CA ALA A 673 30.34 7.68 9.22
C ALA A 673 30.45 7.59 10.76
N ILE A 674 29.85 6.58 11.38
CA ILE A 674 29.97 6.37 12.83
C ILE A 674 31.18 5.53 13.25
N LYS A 675 32.06 5.20 12.29
CA LYS A 675 33.33 4.49 12.52
C LYS A 675 33.19 3.16 13.26
N MET A 676 32.13 2.44 13.04
CA MET A 676 31.90 1.13 13.64
C MET A 676 32.99 0.12 13.27
N HIS A 677 33.66 0.30 12.14
CA HIS A 677 34.67 -0.59 11.60
C HIS A 677 36.10 -0.39 12.16
N GLU A 678 36.36 0.73 12.87
CA GLU A 678 37.72 1.02 13.37
C GLU A 678 38.27 0.00 14.38
N THR A 679 37.43 -0.78 15.03
CA THR A 679 37.82 -1.82 16.00
C THR A 679 38.10 -3.18 15.35
N THR A 680 37.82 -3.33 14.05
CA THR A 680 38.11 -4.57 13.34
C THR A 680 39.63 -4.67 13.12
N SER A 681 40.27 -5.73 13.57
CA SER A 681 41.70 -5.94 13.60
C SER A 681 42.38 -5.50 12.29
N VAL A 682 43.39 -4.65 12.39
CA VAL A 682 44.23 -4.20 11.24
C VAL A 682 44.91 -5.37 10.52
N LYS A 683 45.03 -6.52 11.15
CA LYS A 683 45.68 -7.72 10.68
C LYS A 683 44.80 -8.62 9.82
N ALA A 684 43.48 -8.47 9.83
CA ALA A 684 42.60 -9.29 9.01
C ALA A 684 42.85 -9.05 7.52
N LYS A 685 43.20 -10.10 6.80
CA LYS A 685 43.27 -10.06 5.33
C LYS A 685 41.84 -9.78 4.81
N PRO A 686 41.66 -8.80 3.91
CA PRO A 686 40.37 -8.55 3.32
C PRO A 686 39.92 -9.80 2.53
N LEU A 687 38.83 -10.41 2.97
CA LEU A 687 38.16 -11.47 2.24
C LEU A 687 37.23 -10.82 1.20
N PHE A 688 37.55 -11.03 -0.07
CA PHE A 688 36.72 -10.53 -1.17
C PHE A 688 35.82 -11.65 -1.69
N SER A 689 34.51 -11.40 -1.73
CA SER A 689 33.65 -12.17 -2.61
C SER A 689 33.86 -11.69 -4.03
N VAL A 690 34.28 -12.58 -4.91
CA VAL A 690 34.55 -12.28 -6.30
C VAL A 690 33.60 -13.03 -7.23
N ALA A 691 33.20 -12.37 -8.30
CA ALA A 691 32.42 -12.96 -9.36
C ALA A 691 33.30 -13.22 -10.58
N GLU A 692 33.13 -14.38 -11.21
CA GLU A 692 33.71 -14.68 -12.50
C GLU A 692 32.92 -13.96 -13.60
N VAL A 693 33.56 -13.06 -14.31
CA VAL A 693 32.96 -12.40 -15.47
C VAL A 693 33.31 -13.25 -16.70
N GLY A 694 32.28 -13.90 -17.29
CA GLY A 694 32.42 -14.64 -18.52
C GLY A 694 32.96 -13.76 -19.67
N GLN A 695 33.56 -14.35 -20.70
CA GLN A 695 33.92 -13.63 -21.92
C GLN A 695 32.65 -13.03 -22.52
N PHE A 696 32.47 -11.72 -22.40
CA PHE A 696 31.55 -10.99 -23.26
C PHE A 696 32.14 -11.02 -24.66
N SER A 697 31.39 -11.60 -25.63
CA SER A 697 31.73 -11.38 -27.03
C SER A 697 31.68 -9.88 -27.30
N SER A 698 32.61 -9.39 -28.09
CA SER A 698 32.77 -7.94 -28.41
C SER A 698 31.50 -7.27 -28.96
N GLU A 699 30.48 -8.05 -29.36
CA GLU A 699 29.17 -7.55 -29.79
C GLU A 699 28.28 -7.06 -28.64
N ASN A 700 28.46 -7.56 -27.39
CA ASN A 700 27.64 -7.12 -26.25
C ASN A 700 28.24 -5.89 -25.52
N ASP A 701 29.52 -5.61 -25.64
CA ASP A 701 30.13 -4.39 -25.08
C ASP A 701 29.62 -3.11 -25.77
N ALA A 702 29.24 -3.18 -27.05
CA ALA A 702 28.64 -2.07 -27.78
C ALA A 702 27.21 -1.71 -27.31
N THR A 703 26.48 -2.65 -26.72
CA THR A 703 25.12 -2.42 -26.25
C THR A 703 25.06 -1.89 -24.81
N VAL A 704 26.03 -2.24 -23.97
CA VAL A 704 26.05 -1.79 -22.57
C VAL A 704 26.48 -0.32 -22.45
N ASN A 705 27.31 0.16 -23.36
CA ASN A 705 27.72 1.57 -23.38
C ASN A 705 26.68 2.53 -23.99
N ASN A 706 25.61 2.03 -24.62
CA ASN A 706 24.59 2.85 -25.29
C ASN A 706 23.28 3.03 -24.51
N GLU A 707 23.09 2.37 -23.36
CA GLU A 707 21.88 2.60 -22.54
C GLU A 707 21.93 3.87 -21.67
N GLY A 708 23.03 4.60 -21.68
CA GLY A 708 23.19 5.88 -20.97
C GLY A 708 22.96 7.15 -21.79
N GLN A 709 22.72 7.07 -23.10
CA GLN A 709 22.47 8.25 -23.94
C GLN A 709 21.16 8.07 -24.73
N GLY A 710 20.16 8.88 -24.38
CA GLY A 710 18.90 8.97 -25.09
C GLY A 710 19.10 9.42 -26.57
N PRO A 711 18.10 9.19 -27.43
CA PRO A 711 18.24 9.39 -28.87
C PRO A 711 18.48 10.86 -29.21
N ILE A 712 19.66 11.15 -29.73
CA ILE A 712 19.98 12.43 -30.37
C ILE A 712 19.37 12.41 -31.78
N SER A 713 18.53 13.37 -32.03
CA SER A 713 17.88 13.65 -33.31
C SER A 713 18.87 13.73 -34.43
N THR A 714 18.65 12.93 -35.48
CA THR A 714 19.27 13.05 -36.76
C THR A 714 18.84 14.36 -37.45
N GLN A 715 19.71 15.34 -37.51
CA GLN A 715 19.68 16.33 -38.61
C GLN A 715 20.64 15.85 -39.70
N LYS A 716 20.05 15.80 -40.89
CA LYS A 716 20.79 15.65 -42.15
C LYS A 716 21.68 16.87 -42.40
N GLU A 717 22.96 16.66 -42.63
CA GLU A 717 23.72 17.56 -43.49
C GLU A 717 24.60 16.74 -44.43
N ASP A 718 24.64 17.24 -45.66
CA ASP A 718 25.08 16.58 -46.87
C ASP A 718 26.65 16.53 -46.99
N ILE A 719 27.10 15.42 -47.58
CA ILE A 719 28.14 15.26 -48.62
C ILE A 719 29.31 16.28 -48.63
N GLU A 720 30.49 15.80 -48.21
CA GLU A 720 31.77 15.90 -48.94
C GLU A 720 32.89 15.32 -48.07
N THR A 721 33.44 14.19 -48.46
CA THR A 721 34.88 13.84 -48.44
C THR A 721 35.06 12.33 -48.55
N GLY A 722 35.04 11.88 -49.78
CA GLY A 722 35.33 10.47 -50.14
C GLY A 722 36.81 10.10 -50.29
N ILE A 723 37.71 10.63 -49.47
CA ILE A 723 39.16 10.30 -49.63
C ILE A 723 39.83 9.84 -48.32
N ASN A 724 39.21 10.01 -47.17
CA ASN A 724 39.81 9.59 -45.89
C ASN A 724 39.31 8.22 -45.37
N VAL A 725 38.31 7.64 -45.99
CA VAL A 725 37.73 6.36 -45.52
C VAL A 725 38.60 5.15 -45.93
N GLU A 726 39.27 5.18 -47.08
CA GLU A 726 40.09 4.06 -47.53
C GLU A 726 41.42 3.91 -46.76
N ARG A 727 41.95 5.01 -46.18
CA ARG A 727 43.14 4.91 -45.30
C ARG A 727 42.83 4.46 -43.89
N GLN A 728 41.68 4.78 -43.36
CA GLN A 728 41.22 4.28 -42.07
C GLN A 728 40.86 2.80 -42.13
N GLN A 729 40.17 2.36 -43.19
CA GLN A 729 39.83 0.94 -43.36
C GLN A 729 41.09 0.07 -43.51
N GLN A 730 42.16 0.56 -44.18
CA GLN A 730 43.43 -0.19 -44.27
C GLN A 730 44.23 -0.22 -42.95
N GLN A 731 44.12 0.78 -42.09
CA GLN A 731 44.68 0.75 -40.73
C GLN A 731 43.89 -0.16 -39.79
N ASP A 732 42.59 -0.11 -39.86
CA ASP A 732 41.69 -0.97 -39.03
C ASP A 732 41.83 -2.44 -39.45
N GLU A 733 42.01 -2.75 -40.75
CA GLU A 733 42.29 -4.12 -41.22
C GLU A 733 43.70 -4.63 -40.82
N GLN A 734 44.72 -3.76 -40.72
CA GLN A 734 46.01 -4.13 -40.20
C GLN A 734 46.03 -4.33 -38.68
N GLU A 735 45.36 -3.49 -37.91
CA GLU A 735 45.19 -3.67 -36.48
C GLU A 735 44.33 -4.89 -36.15
N GLN A 736 43.32 -5.21 -36.97
CA GLN A 736 42.52 -6.44 -36.84
C GLN A 736 43.33 -7.70 -37.17
N GLN A 737 44.23 -7.65 -38.19
CA GLN A 737 45.14 -8.78 -38.51
C GLN A 737 46.22 -8.99 -37.45
N GLU A 738 46.70 -7.92 -36.83
CA GLU A 738 47.64 -8.03 -35.70
C GLU A 738 46.95 -8.53 -34.45
N ALA A 739 45.69 -8.14 -34.18
CA ALA A 739 44.85 -8.66 -33.08
C ALA A 739 44.50 -10.15 -33.30
N ASP A 740 44.16 -10.56 -34.53
CA ASP A 740 43.90 -11.97 -34.84
C ASP A 740 45.13 -12.88 -34.77
N ASN A 741 46.32 -12.35 -35.06
CA ASN A 741 47.57 -13.09 -34.88
C ASN A 741 48.06 -13.14 -33.43
N ALA A 742 47.75 -12.17 -32.61
CA ALA A 742 47.93 -12.20 -31.16
C ALA A 742 46.93 -13.17 -30.49
N GLY A 743 45.74 -13.37 -31.09
CA GLY A 743 44.65 -14.22 -30.57
C GLY A 743 44.85 -15.72 -30.67
N ARG A 744 45.90 -16.23 -31.36
CA ARG A 744 46.18 -17.68 -31.41
C ARG A 744 46.89 -18.28 -30.21
N ASN A 745 47.29 -17.48 -29.21
CA ASN A 745 47.80 -17.95 -27.92
C ASN A 745 46.97 -17.43 -26.73
N SER A 746 45.69 -17.19 -26.91
CA SER A 746 44.80 -16.74 -25.84
C SER A 746 44.52 -17.90 -24.92
N TYR A 747 45.25 -17.98 -23.82
CA TYR A 747 44.72 -18.52 -22.59
C TYR A 747 43.49 -17.65 -22.24
N SER A 748 42.31 -18.23 -22.15
CA SER A 748 41.13 -17.53 -21.68
C SER A 748 41.38 -17.09 -20.22
N TYR A 749 41.74 -15.84 -20.03
CA TYR A 749 41.81 -15.24 -18.70
C TYR A 749 40.39 -15.01 -18.25
N HIS A 750 39.88 -15.86 -17.35
CA HIS A 750 38.67 -15.57 -16.60
C HIS A 750 38.95 -14.33 -15.75
N ARG A 751 38.18 -13.29 -15.95
CA ARG A 751 38.32 -12.04 -15.21
C ARG A 751 37.48 -12.16 -13.95
N TYR A 752 38.09 -12.10 -12.79
CA TYR A 752 37.44 -12.07 -11.49
C TYR A 752 37.35 -10.64 -11.00
N LEU A 753 36.16 -10.20 -10.59
CA LEU A 753 35.91 -8.88 -10.05
C LEU A 753 35.36 -8.98 -8.64
N PRO A 754 35.81 -8.10 -7.71
CA PRO A 754 35.20 -8.04 -6.37
C PRO A 754 33.74 -7.62 -6.47
N VAL A 755 32.87 -8.31 -5.70
CA VAL A 755 31.44 -8.05 -5.69
C VAL A 755 31.13 -6.76 -4.92
N LEU A 756 31.87 -6.48 -3.84
CA LEU A 756 31.74 -5.27 -3.04
C LEU A 756 33.07 -4.57 -2.89
N GLY A 757 33.03 -3.27 -2.62
CA GLY A 757 34.22 -2.47 -2.29
C GLY A 757 34.90 -2.99 -1.04
N VAL A 758 36.24 -2.72 -0.98
CA VAL A 758 37.10 -3.15 0.12
C VAL A 758 36.72 -2.42 1.40
N ASP A 759 35.93 -3.06 2.21
CA ASP A 759 35.74 -2.64 3.59
C ASP A 759 35.71 -3.90 4.46
N ARG A 760 36.46 -3.91 5.55
CA ARG A 760 36.68 -5.09 6.40
C ARG A 760 35.43 -5.45 7.23
N ALA A 761 34.52 -4.52 7.42
CA ALA A 761 33.33 -4.68 8.24
C ALA A 761 32.07 -4.98 7.43
N PHE A 762 32.06 -4.74 6.12
CA PHE A 762 30.88 -4.90 5.26
C PHE A 762 31.02 -6.14 4.39
N HIS A 763 30.00 -7.00 4.45
CA HIS A 763 30.00 -8.30 3.77
C HIS A 763 28.73 -8.46 2.91
N PRO A 764 28.83 -9.19 1.77
CA PRO A 764 27.66 -9.44 0.91
C PRO A 764 26.60 -10.30 1.61
N ASP A 765 27.01 -11.22 2.46
CA ASP A 765 26.14 -12.15 3.17
C ASP A 765 26.71 -12.54 4.55
N VAL A 766 25.88 -13.22 5.33
CA VAL A 766 26.24 -13.67 6.68
C VAL A 766 27.37 -14.71 6.68
N ASP A 767 27.41 -15.56 5.66
CA ASP A 767 28.42 -16.63 5.60
C ASP A 767 29.83 -16.04 5.38
N SER A 768 29.98 -15.05 4.50
CA SER A 768 31.20 -14.29 4.28
C SER A 768 31.66 -13.55 5.55
N ALA A 769 30.71 -12.92 6.25
CA ALA A 769 31.00 -12.23 7.52
C ALA A 769 31.53 -13.18 8.59
N VAL A 770 30.86 -14.32 8.77
CA VAL A 770 31.26 -15.34 9.74
C VAL A 770 32.62 -15.93 9.41
N ARG A 771 32.93 -16.20 8.15
CA ARG A 771 34.23 -16.68 7.72
C ARG A 771 35.31 -15.66 8.05
N ALA A 772 35.12 -14.39 7.72
CA ALA A 772 36.07 -13.32 8.02
C ALA A 772 36.40 -13.24 9.52
N VAL A 773 35.36 -13.37 10.37
CA VAL A 773 35.52 -13.38 11.82
C VAL A 773 36.31 -14.61 12.30
N ILE A 774 35.96 -15.81 11.83
CA ILE A 774 36.62 -17.05 12.25
C ILE A 774 38.08 -17.04 11.84
N ASP A 775 38.40 -16.68 10.58
CA ASP A 775 39.76 -16.61 10.08
C ASP A 775 40.62 -15.63 10.89
N THR A 776 40.07 -14.49 11.29
CA THR A 776 40.75 -13.51 12.15
C THR A 776 41.03 -14.09 13.53
N LEU A 777 40.02 -14.73 14.17
CA LEU A 777 40.18 -15.32 15.50
C LEU A 777 41.15 -16.49 15.51
N GLU A 778 41.21 -17.29 14.44
CA GLU A 778 42.18 -18.39 14.34
C GLU A 778 43.59 -17.87 14.14
N GLN A 779 43.80 -16.79 13.38
CA GLN A 779 45.08 -16.14 13.24
C GLN A 779 45.57 -15.56 14.56
N ASP A 780 44.73 -14.84 15.30
CA ASP A 780 45.09 -14.29 16.61
C ASP A 780 45.44 -15.40 17.59
N ARG A 781 44.78 -16.55 17.51
CA ARG A 781 45.12 -17.73 18.37
C ARG A 781 46.51 -18.30 18.03
N ILE A 782 46.85 -18.45 16.73
CA ILE A 782 48.12 -18.95 16.28
C ILE A 782 49.27 -18.02 16.75
N GLU A 783 49.12 -16.71 16.56
CA GLU A 783 50.08 -15.71 17.01
C GLU A 783 50.32 -15.75 18.54
N GLN A 784 49.23 -15.94 19.33
CA GLN A 784 49.32 -16.07 20.78
C GLN A 784 50.07 -17.37 21.20
N GLU A 785 49.84 -18.48 20.52
CA GLU A 785 50.53 -19.74 20.76
C GLU A 785 52.04 -19.64 20.36
N GLU A 786 52.38 -18.97 19.28
CA GLU A 786 53.78 -18.71 18.88
C GLU A 786 54.50 -17.79 19.87
N HIS A 787 53.82 -16.72 20.33
CA HIS A 787 54.40 -15.83 21.37
C HIS A 787 54.60 -16.55 22.69
N LYS A 788 53.73 -17.45 23.07
CA LYS A 788 53.87 -18.25 24.31
C LYS A 788 54.99 -19.26 24.20
N SER A 789 55.11 -19.93 23.06
CA SER A 789 56.22 -20.87 22.81
C SER A 789 57.59 -20.17 22.76
N SER A 790 57.63 -18.94 22.21
CA SER A 790 58.88 -18.16 22.19
C SER A 790 59.25 -17.57 23.55
N SER A 791 58.29 -17.25 24.42
CA SER A 791 58.54 -16.80 25.78
C SER A 791 58.98 -17.97 26.71
N ASP A 792 58.43 -19.18 26.48
CA ASP A 792 58.85 -20.39 27.22
C ASP A 792 60.20 -20.93 26.81
N LEU A 793 60.69 -20.60 25.59
CA LEU A 793 62.07 -20.88 25.12
C LEU A 793 63.05 -19.80 25.57
N ALA A 794 62.61 -18.62 26.01
CA ALA A 794 63.47 -17.53 26.50
C ALA A 794 63.58 -17.49 28.04
N SER A 795 62.77 -18.27 28.75
CA SER A 795 62.84 -18.50 30.20
C SER A 795 63.54 -19.79 30.50
#